data_6e35a3de01b4d7c70e0c82f7136cabd7
#
_entry.id   6e35a3de01b4d7c70e0c82f7136cabd7
#
_cell.length_a   1.000
_cell.length_b   1.000
_cell.length_c   1.000
_cell.angle_alpha   90.00
_cell.angle_beta   90.00
_cell.angle_gamma   90.00
#
_symmetry.space_group_name_H-M   'P 1'
#
loop_
_entity.id
_entity.type
_entity.pdbx_description
1 polymer ?
#
loop_
_entity_poly.entity_id
_entity_poly.type
_entity_poly.pdbx_seq_one_letter_code
_entity_poly.pdbx_strand_id
1 'polypeptide(L)'
;MSKIRKSLILLSIAMVFGTAMAAPAEWNPLRGRPVPIGPQADRLVIGFRATGENSITEAVSIRNHTRTVRILEARTNFSDVRNLSLRTGVALSGSRQLSPSMHVLFLPAMLYGSELDTALQQLRADSSVEFADVDQRRYPHAIPNDPLFVASPGASGQWYMQTPSTLTPTSDAAATDAVSAWNITTGSSGTVIADVDTGVRFDHPDLGRAGFGGGRLLPGYDFVGEDLNRSNGAGLGTFLIANDGDGWDPDPSDPGDWISSSDLENTLFPPSSCGDPNSTPVDGPVNSSWHGTRVVGVLGAITNNSVGIAGMTWNPYVLPVRALGKCGGYDSDIMAGMRWAAGLTVTDSDGSTVVANPYPADIINLSLGGSGTCPSSYQSVINTLTGMGVLIVASAGNESGPVDAPANCPGALAVAGLRNVGTKVGYSSLGPEVGISAPAGNCVDTTGTSCLRSIDTTTNSGTTTPLINTYTNQSNPNLGTSFSAPIVSGVAALMRAVNANLTPPQLIARLQASASPFPQPSGTPVCSSTTSSSVECACTTALCGAGMVNALSAVKAALNPIAAIKIPASLSINVPANFDATGSAAACNVPGALGFSWTTTGLLSIVSGASTAQPLVKWSGAGTLSVKVTDSAGNFDTATVNFTASSQTSSAPSNAGSASTACPQALSIAPAAPTVAQDFAPSSVAVNAIATLTITLSNVNEFALTQTALTQTLPANLNIASSPALSSSCGGAQLTLTSTTDSLSISNAIIPAQGSCSISVSVLSAAAGSYVSSTAAGDVSTGPGGSNSDAASATLTVTAATPGNAGGGHGGGGGIDWLDMVLLTGLLVARRQVGRARKHSDAIMLR
;
A
#
# COMPACT_ATOMS: atom_id res chain seq x y z
N MET A 1 54.29 -0.92 56.10
CA MET A 1 53.54 -1.74 57.06
C MET A 1 52.07 -1.65 56.74
N SER A 2 51.41 -2.73 56.76
CA SER A 2 49.96 -3.00 56.64
C SER A 2 49.41 -3.17 55.21
N LYS A 3 49.49 -4.41 54.82
CA LYS A 3 48.45 -5.35 54.26
C LYS A 3 47.38 -4.75 53.37
N ILE A 4 47.66 -4.80 52.07
CA ILE A 4 46.63 -4.88 51.06
C ILE A 4 46.31 -6.35 50.81
N ARG A 5 45.14 -6.81 51.26
CA ARG A 5 44.60 -8.11 50.89
C ARG A 5 43.91 -7.99 49.53
N LYS A 6 44.51 -8.64 48.56
CA LYS A 6 43.89 -8.94 47.28
C LYS A 6 42.77 -9.95 47.51
N SER A 7 41.52 -9.57 47.28
CA SER A 7 40.45 -10.54 47.05
C SER A 7 40.36 -10.76 45.54
N LEU A 8 40.95 -11.87 45.10
CA LEU A 8 40.62 -12.44 43.77
C LEU A 8 39.20 -13.01 43.91
N ILE A 9 38.25 -12.34 43.30
CA ILE A 9 36.99 -12.98 42.98
C ILE A 9 37.19 -13.73 41.68
N LEU A 10 37.31 -15.04 41.78
CA LEU A 10 37.16 -15.95 40.65
C LEU A 10 35.74 -15.75 40.10
N LEU A 11 35.65 -15.10 38.96
CA LEU A 11 34.41 -15.12 38.19
C LEU A 11 34.34 -16.49 37.49
N SER A 12 33.73 -17.47 38.15
CA SER A 12 33.30 -18.71 37.53
C SER A 12 32.19 -18.35 36.53
N ILE A 13 32.55 -18.31 35.24
CA ILE A 13 31.58 -18.29 34.19
C ILE A 13 30.93 -19.67 34.14
N ALA A 14 29.91 -19.88 34.97
CA ALA A 14 28.91 -20.88 34.73
C ALA A 14 28.10 -20.42 33.52
N MET A 15 28.35 -20.97 32.36
CA MET A 15 27.39 -20.98 31.28
C MET A 15 26.17 -21.78 31.73
N VAL A 16 25.30 -21.14 32.44
CA VAL A 16 23.93 -21.59 32.56
C VAL A 16 23.29 -21.24 31.19
N PHE A 17 23.12 -22.28 30.40
CA PHE A 17 22.06 -22.27 29.42
C PHE A 17 20.73 -22.14 30.15
N GLY A 18 20.46 -20.97 30.66
CA GLY A 18 19.13 -20.56 30.99
C GLY A 18 18.38 -20.48 29.66
N THR A 19 17.48 -21.42 29.41
CA THR A 19 16.33 -21.17 28.59
C THR A 19 15.76 -19.85 29.12
N ALA A 20 16.00 -18.78 28.42
CA ALA A 20 15.25 -17.56 28.62
C ALA A 20 13.80 -17.98 28.42
N MET A 21 13.09 -18.27 29.52
CA MET A 21 11.65 -18.16 29.52
C MET A 21 11.45 -16.72 29.06
N ALA A 22 10.95 -16.58 27.84
CA ALA A 22 10.43 -15.31 27.37
C ALA A 22 9.50 -14.85 28.48
N ALA A 23 9.81 -13.71 29.09
CA ALA A 23 8.89 -13.06 30.00
C ALA A 23 7.53 -13.09 29.30
N PRO A 24 6.44 -13.44 30.01
CA PRO A 24 5.12 -13.42 29.39
C PRO A 24 5.00 -12.06 28.76
N ALA A 25 4.78 -12.03 27.44
CA ALA A 25 4.75 -10.80 26.66
C ALA A 25 3.80 -9.87 27.39
N GLU A 26 4.35 -8.80 27.99
CA GLU A 26 3.53 -7.81 28.67
C GLU A 26 2.49 -7.39 27.64
N TRP A 27 1.23 -7.55 28.02
CA TRP A 27 0.11 -7.20 27.18
C TRP A 27 0.21 -5.70 26.87
N ASN A 28 0.69 -5.37 25.66
CA ASN A 28 0.72 -4.00 25.18
C ASN A 28 -0.62 -3.72 24.49
N PRO A 29 -1.50 -2.94 25.11
CA PRO A 29 -2.80 -2.60 24.52
C PRO A 29 -2.70 -1.86 23.18
N LEU A 30 -1.50 -1.33 22.87
CA LEU A 30 -1.22 -0.60 21.63
C LEU A 30 -0.66 -1.50 20.51
N ARG A 31 -0.27 -2.74 20.81
CA ARG A 31 0.02 -3.70 19.74
C ARG A 31 -1.30 -4.06 19.08
N GLY A 32 -1.51 -3.52 17.88
CA GLY A 32 -2.59 -3.96 17.03
C GLY A 32 -2.54 -5.48 16.90
N ARG A 33 -3.49 -6.19 17.52
CA ARG A 33 -3.76 -7.55 17.07
C ARG A 33 -4.13 -7.45 15.60
N PRO A 34 -3.77 -8.44 14.77
CA PRO A 34 -4.39 -8.56 13.46
C PRO A 34 -5.89 -8.37 13.69
N VAL A 35 -6.47 -7.33 13.11
CA VAL A 35 -7.91 -7.10 13.21
C VAL A 35 -8.54 -8.33 12.58
N PRO A 36 -9.33 -9.11 13.32
CA PRO A 36 -9.96 -10.28 12.73
C PRO A 36 -10.78 -9.81 11.53
N ILE A 37 -10.74 -10.57 10.46
CA ILE A 37 -11.51 -10.28 9.26
C ILE A 37 -12.99 -10.40 9.63
N GLY A 38 -13.63 -9.26 9.88
CA GLY A 38 -15.04 -9.14 10.26
C GLY A 38 -15.30 -8.89 11.75
N PRO A 39 -16.53 -8.49 12.11
CA PRO A 39 -16.94 -8.27 13.48
C PRO A 39 -16.92 -9.59 14.27
N GLN A 40 -16.35 -9.53 15.48
CA GLN A 40 -16.33 -10.68 16.40
C GLN A 40 -16.66 -10.20 17.80
N ALA A 41 -17.33 -11.04 18.59
CA ALA A 41 -17.61 -10.76 19.99
C ALA A 41 -17.81 -12.02 20.83
N ASP A 42 -17.33 -11.98 22.06
CA ASP A 42 -17.68 -12.89 23.13
C ASP A 42 -18.58 -12.22 24.19
N ARG A 43 -18.88 -10.92 23.99
CA ARG A 43 -19.68 -10.11 24.91
C ARG A 43 -20.59 -9.16 24.13
N LEU A 44 -21.82 -9.03 24.62
CA LEU A 44 -22.81 -8.10 24.08
C LEU A 44 -23.34 -7.20 25.21
N VAL A 45 -23.79 -6.00 24.88
CA VAL A 45 -24.53 -5.13 25.79
C VAL A 45 -25.96 -5.04 25.30
N ILE A 46 -26.91 -5.26 26.21
CA ILE A 46 -28.33 -5.08 25.92
C ILE A 46 -28.97 -4.06 26.84
N GLY A 47 -29.96 -3.34 26.30
CA GLY A 47 -30.89 -2.53 27.07
C GLY A 47 -32.30 -3.09 26.97
N PHE A 48 -33.03 -3.09 28.07
CA PHE A 48 -34.42 -3.49 28.12
C PHE A 48 -35.36 -2.28 28.07
N ARG A 49 -36.46 -2.41 27.37
CA ARG A 49 -37.49 -1.37 27.29
C ARG A 49 -38.21 -1.21 28.61
N ALA A 50 -38.45 0.02 29.03
CA ALA A 50 -39.31 0.34 30.13
C ALA A 50 -40.78 0.05 29.75
N THR A 51 -41.44 -0.90 30.42
CA THR A 51 -42.86 -1.19 30.30
C THR A 51 -43.56 -0.79 31.59
N GLY A 52 -44.86 -0.51 31.58
CA GLY A 52 -45.60 0.08 32.70
C GLY A 52 -45.45 -0.67 34.05
N GLU A 53 -45.22 -2.01 34.04
CA GLU A 53 -45.00 -2.82 35.22
C GLU A 53 -43.55 -2.89 35.69
N ASN A 54 -42.60 -2.64 34.77
CA ASN A 54 -41.14 -2.76 35.04
C ASN A 54 -40.42 -1.39 35.09
N SER A 55 -41.13 -0.29 35.07
CA SER A 55 -40.51 1.03 35.04
C SER A 55 -40.18 1.53 36.43
N ILE A 56 -38.98 2.05 36.61
CA ILE A 56 -38.56 2.83 37.80
C ILE A 56 -38.23 4.24 37.40
N THR A 57 -38.49 5.16 38.31
CA THR A 57 -38.13 6.57 38.14
C THR A 57 -36.96 6.86 39.09
N GLU A 58 -35.78 7.07 38.53
CA GLU A 58 -34.61 7.48 39.32
C GLU A 58 -34.49 9.00 39.33
N ALA A 59 -34.30 9.56 40.50
CA ALA A 59 -34.10 10.99 40.69
C ALA A 59 -32.61 11.29 40.84
N VAL A 60 -31.98 11.84 39.78
CA VAL A 60 -30.57 12.23 39.81
C VAL A 60 -30.45 13.73 40.13
N SER A 61 -29.79 14.01 41.27
CA SER A 61 -29.45 15.39 41.65
C SER A 61 -28.12 15.78 41.06
N ILE A 62 -28.15 16.73 40.13
CA ILE A 62 -26.91 17.25 39.49
C ILE A 62 -26.31 18.26 40.48
N ARG A 63 -25.08 18.04 40.93
CA ARG A 63 -24.29 18.97 41.76
C ARG A 63 -24.31 20.37 41.12
N ASN A 64 -24.70 21.37 41.92
CA ASN A 64 -24.76 22.80 41.57
C ASN A 64 -26.00 23.29 40.79
N HIS A 65 -26.97 22.46 40.47
CA HIS A 65 -28.25 22.91 39.91
C HIS A 65 -29.38 22.21 40.63
N THR A 66 -30.39 22.96 41.11
CA THR A 66 -31.61 22.49 41.74
C THR A 66 -32.56 21.74 40.79
N ARG A 67 -32.03 21.05 39.82
CA ARG A 67 -32.82 20.31 38.82
C ARG A 67 -32.72 18.81 39.09
N THR A 68 -33.82 18.23 39.57
CA THR A 68 -34.01 16.80 39.60
C THR A 68 -34.47 16.33 38.25
N VAL A 69 -33.65 15.51 37.59
CA VAL A 69 -34.01 14.86 36.33
C VAL A 69 -34.59 13.48 36.70
N ARG A 70 -35.80 13.19 36.24
CA ARG A 70 -36.42 11.88 36.38
C ARG A 70 -36.08 11.06 35.15
N ILE A 71 -35.40 9.96 35.34
CA ILE A 71 -35.06 9.03 34.27
C ILE A 71 -35.97 7.81 34.44
N LEU A 72 -36.68 7.48 33.36
CA LEU A 72 -37.53 6.29 33.32
C LEU A 72 -36.68 5.15 32.76
N GLU A 73 -36.41 4.14 33.58
CA GLU A 73 -35.67 2.94 33.19
C GLU A 73 -36.47 1.67 33.47
N ALA A 74 -36.18 0.61 32.71
CA ALA A 74 -36.69 -0.71 32.99
C ALA A 74 -35.96 -1.32 34.17
N ARG A 75 -36.65 -1.97 35.09
CA ARG A 75 -36.05 -2.74 36.17
C ARG A 75 -35.99 -4.20 35.80
N THR A 76 -34.80 -4.70 35.57
CA THR A 76 -34.54 -6.07 35.12
C THR A 76 -33.57 -6.79 36.03
N ASN A 77 -33.56 -8.10 35.97
CA ASN A 77 -32.71 -8.97 36.78
C ASN A 77 -32.17 -10.14 35.95
N PHE A 78 -31.38 -11.01 36.57
CA PHE A 78 -30.78 -12.16 35.86
C PHE A 78 -31.80 -13.17 35.31
N SER A 79 -33.00 -13.28 35.90
CA SER A 79 -34.06 -14.14 35.34
C SER A 79 -34.61 -13.58 34.04
N ASP A 80 -34.69 -12.26 33.88
CA ASP A 80 -35.13 -11.64 32.64
C ASP A 80 -34.14 -11.91 31.49
N VAL A 81 -32.86 -11.85 31.79
CA VAL A 81 -31.80 -12.21 30.84
C VAL A 81 -31.87 -13.69 30.46
N ARG A 82 -32.06 -14.56 31.43
CA ARG A 82 -32.21 -16.02 31.18
C ARG A 82 -33.46 -16.29 30.32
N ASN A 83 -34.57 -15.65 30.62
CA ASN A 83 -35.77 -15.77 29.81
C ASN A 83 -35.58 -15.24 28.40
N LEU A 84 -34.86 -14.13 28.23
CA LEU A 84 -34.48 -13.59 26.92
C LEU A 84 -33.68 -14.61 26.12
N SER A 85 -32.65 -15.23 26.71
CA SER A 85 -31.84 -16.30 26.07
C SER A 85 -32.73 -17.46 25.60
N LEU A 86 -33.69 -17.87 26.40
CA LEU A 86 -34.61 -18.96 26.03
C LEU A 86 -35.55 -18.57 24.89
N ARG A 87 -36.03 -17.31 24.83
CA ARG A 87 -36.92 -16.84 23.79
C ARG A 87 -36.20 -16.59 22.47
N THR A 88 -35.00 -16.03 22.51
CA THR A 88 -34.22 -15.65 21.31
C THR A 88 -33.37 -16.80 20.77
N GLY A 89 -33.13 -17.84 21.57
CA GLY A 89 -32.23 -18.93 21.18
C GLY A 89 -30.72 -18.58 21.26
N VAL A 90 -30.39 -17.35 21.67
CA VAL A 90 -28.99 -16.94 21.82
C VAL A 90 -28.42 -17.56 23.09
N ALA A 91 -27.42 -18.44 22.95
CA ALA A 91 -26.78 -19.09 24.05
C ALA A 91 -25.91 -18.10 24.86
N LEU A 92 -26.08 -18.13 26.19
CA LEU A 92 -25.32 -17.29 27.11
C LEU A 92 -24.57 -18.14 28.12
N SER A 93 -23.34 -17.80 28.44
CA SER A 93 -22.55 -18.38 29.54
C SER A 93 -22.73 -17.60 30.84
N GLY A 94 -23.23 -16.37 30.80
CA GLY A 94 -23.49 -15.53 31.95
C GLY A 94 -23.97 -14.13 31.56
N SER A 95 -24.23 -13.32 32.57
CA SER A 95 -24.53 -11.90 32.39
C SER A 95 -24.08 -11.08 33.61
N ARG A 96 -23.89 -9.79 33.40
CA ARG A 96 -23.58 -8.80 34.44
C ARG A 96 -24.46 -7.57 34.25
N GLN A 97 -25.13 -7.16 35.30
CA GLN A 97 -25.94 -5.94 35.27
C GLN A 97 -25.05 -4.69 35.28
N LEU A 98 -25.35 -3.73 34.43
CA LEU A 98 -24.70 -2.42 34.33
C LEU A 98 -25.55 -1.32 34.97
N SER A 99 -26.85 -1.33 34.69
CA SER A 99 -27.86 -0.44 35.26
C SER A 99 -29.15 -1.23 35.48
N PRO A 100 -30.20 -0.63 36.09
CA PRO A 100 -31.47 -1.30 36.22
C PRO A 100 -32.03 -1.89 34.93
N SER A 101 -31.74 -1.26 33.77
CA SER A 101 -32.21 -1.67 32.45
C SER A 101 -31.17 -2.31 31.54
N MET A 102 -29.88 -2.27 31.91
CA MET A 102 -28.78 -2.69 31.04
C MET A 102 -27.98 -3.87 31.59
N HIS A 103 -27.67 -4.80 30.72
CA HIS A 103 -26.84 -5.96 31.04
C HIS A 103 -25.74 -6.21 30.01
N VAL A 104 -24.57 -6.68 30.49
CA VAL A 104 -23.59 -7.33 29.63
C VAL A 104 -23.93 -8.81 29.57
N LEU A 105 -24.03 -9.35 28.36
CA LEU A 105 -24.20 -10.77 28.09
C LEU A 105 -22.84 -11.38 27.74
N PHE A 106 -22.51 -12.52 28.36
CA PHE A 106 -21.33 -13.29 28.00
C PHE A 106 -21.75 -14.46 27.12
N LEU A 107 -21.14 -14.58 25.97
CA LEU A 107 -21.35 -15.68 25.04
C LEU A 107 -20.47 -16.87 25.44
N PRO A 108 -20.88 -18.11 25.17
CA PRO A 108 -20.08 -19.30 25.50
C PRO A 108 -18.82 -19.46 24.66
N ALA A 109 -18.82 -18.83 23.49
CA ALA A 109 -17.68 -18.77 22.55
C ALA A 109 -17.69 -17.45 21.79
N MET A 110 -16.55 -17.10 21.19
CA MET A 110 -16.44 -15.98 20.25
C MET A 110 -17.32 -16.23 19.02
N LEU A 111 -18.24 -15.33 18.72
CA LEU A 111 -19.01 -15.32 17.48
C LEU A 111 -18.37 -14.42 16.43
N TYR A 112 -18.48 -14.80 15.15
CA TYR A 112 -17.87 -14.11 14.03
C TYR A 112 -18.89 -13.77 12.94
N GLY A 113 -18.70 -12.66 12.24
CA GLY A 113 -19.44 -12.31 11.03
C GLY A 113 -20.94 -12.59 11.11
N SER A 114 -21.48 -13.39 10.22
CA SER A 114 -22.91 -13.69 10.11
C SER A 114 -23.51 -14.38 11.35
N GLU A 115 -22.74 -15.12 12.15
CA GLU A 115 -23.22 -15.72 13.39
C GLU A 115 -23.48 -14.64 14.44
N LEU A 116 -22.57 -13.67 14.55
CA LEU A 116 -22.72 -12.52 15.45
C LEU A 116 -23.89 -11.65 15.02
N ASP A 117 -23.99 -11.37 13.70
CA ASP A 117 -25.12 -10.59 13.16
C ASP A 117 -26.47 -11.27 13.45
N THR A 118 -26.53 -12.61 13.30
CA THR A 118 -27.73 -13.38 13.60
C THR A 118 -28.09 -13.28 15.07
N ALA A 119 -27.13 -13.43 15.98
CA ALA A 119 -27.37 -13.30 17.42
C ALA A 119 -27.87 -11.91 17.80
N LEU A 120 -27.27 -10.85 17.24
CA LEU A 120 -27.72 -9.47 17.46
C LEU A 120 -29.13 -9.22 16.90
N GLN A 121 -29.46 -9.76 15.73
CA GLN A 121 -30.80 -9.65 15.13
C GLN A 121 -31.84 -10.37 15.98
N GLN A 122 -31.53 -11.57 16.47
CA GLN A 122 -32.42 -12.34 17.34
C GLN A 122 -32.71 -11.60 18.66
N LEU A 123 -31.67 -11.00 19.28
CA LEU A 123 -31.85 -10.20 20.48
C LEU A 123 -32.68 -8.93 20.21
N ARG A 124 -32.40 -8.21 19.15
CA ARG A 124 -33.12 -6.98 18.76
C ARG A 124 -34.56 -7.24 18.35
N ALA A 125 -34.89 -8.44 17.89
CA ALA A 125 -36.25 -8.84 17.52
C ALA A 125 -37.15 -9.09 18.72
N ASP A 126 -36.59 -9.32 19.93
CA ASP A 126 -37.41 -9.51 21.16
C ASP A 126 -38.00 -8.16 21.60
N SER A 127 -39.31 -8.11 21.80
CA SER A 127 -40.03 -6.90 22.14
C SER A 127 -39.61 -6.24 23.46
N SER A 128 -39.01 -6.99 24.36
CA SER A 128 -38.48 -6.47 25.62
C SER A 128 -37.12 -5.78 25.48
N VAL A 129 -36.41 -5.94 24.34
CA VAL A 129 -35.10 -5.38 24.10
C VAL A 129 -35.23 -4.01 23.40
N GLU A 130 -34.55 -3.01 23.92
CA GLU A 130 -34.46 -1.68 23.34
C GLU A 130 -33.30 -1.61 22.35
N PHE A 131 -32.14 -2.13 22.74
CA PHE A 131 -30.96 -2.27 21.91
C PHE A 131 -30.14 -3.50 22.29
N ALA A 132 -29.36 -4.01 21.34
CA ALA A 132 -28.35 -5.02 21.55
C ALA A 132 -27.14 -4.71 20.69
N ASP A 133 -25.97 -4.53 21.31
CA ASP A 133 -24.75 -4.12 20.65
C ASP A 133 -23.55 -4.95 21.13
N VAL A 134 -22.48 -4.95 20.34
CA VAL A 134 -21.23 -5.59 20.74
C VAL A 134 -20.57 -4.79 21.87
N ASP A 135 -20.21 -5.49 22.97
CA ASP A 135 -19.39 -4.90 24.03
C ASP A 135 -17.93 -4.80 23.55
N GLN A 136 -17.63 -3.74 22.84
CA GLN A 136 -16.32 -3.52 22.25
C GLN A 136 -15.31 -3.06 23.27
N ARG A 137 -14.11 -3.60 23.22
CA ARG A 137 -12.98 -3.00 23.93
C ARG A 137 -12.67 -1.64 23.34
N ARG A 138 -12.55 -0.62 24.20
CA ARG A 138 -12.08 0.71 23.84
C ARG A 138 -10.66 0.87 24.36
N TYR A 139 -9.80 1.44 23.55
CA TYR A 139 -8.40 1.71 23.89
C TYR A 139 -8.21 3.21 24.01
N PRO A 140 -7.24 3.68 24.82
CA PRO A 140 -6.79 5.07 24.74
C PRO A 140 -6.41 5.40 23.29
N HIS A 141 -6.65 6.61 22.84
CA HIS A 141 -6.32 7.05 21.49
C HIS A 141 -4.86 6.75 21.18
N ALA A 142 -4.61 6.14 20.03
CA ALA A 142 -3.31 5.59 19.69
C ALA A 142 -2.33 6.69 19.27
N ILE A 143 -1.41 7.03 20.16
CA ILE A 143 -0.12 7.58 19.72
C ILE A 143 0.69 6.38 19.21
N PRO A 144 1.30 6.45 18.02
CA PRO A 144 2.18 5.41 17.52
C PRO A 144 3.27 5.04 18.52
N ASN A 145 3.56 3.74 18.64
CA ASN A 145 4.62 3.25 19.52
C ASN A 145 5.99 3.20 18.84
N ASP A 146 6.06 3.74 17.63
CA ASP A 146 7.24 3.76 16.78
C ASP A 146 8.25 4.76 17.35
N PRO A 147 9.51 4.32 17.61
CA PRO A 147 10.43 5.09 18.45
C PRO A 147 10.84 6.44 17.86
N LEU A 148 10.78 6.64 16.54
CA LEU A 148 11.10 7.90 15.89
C LEU A 148 9.87 8.79 15.64
N PHE A 149 8.69 8.39 16.10
CA PHE A 149 7.49 9.21 15.99
C PHE A 149 7.58 10.50 16.81
N VAL A 150 8.18 10.42 17.98
CA VAL A 150 8.39 11.57 18.87
C VAL A 150 9.84 12.04 18.74
N ALA A 151 10.04 13.36 18.77
CA ALA A 151 11.38 13.94 18.73
C ALA A 151 12.27 13.40 19.86
N SER A 152 13.50 13.06 19.52
CA SER A 152 14.52 12.57 20.44
C SER A 152 15.88 13.16 20.07
N PRO A 153 16.92 13.02 20.92
CA PRO A 153 18.24 13.54 20.58
C PRO A 153 18.74 13.00 19.23
N GLY A 154 18.94 13.90 18.27
CA GLY A 154 19.40 13.57 16.91
C GLY A 154 18.31 13.26 15.91
N ALA A 155 17.04 13.14 16.33
CA ALA A 155 15.89 12.93 15.44
C ALA A 155 14.87 14.06 15.60
N SER A 156 14.36 14.57 14.47
CA SER A 156 13.32 15.62 14.45
C SER A 156 11.99 15.07 14.98
N GLY A 157 11.80 13.76 14.94
CA GLY A 157 10.52 13.11 15.09
C GLY A 157 9.59 13.47 13.93
N GLN A 158 8.43 12.85 13.92
CA GLN A 158 7.43 13.14 12.90
C GLN A 158 6.54 14.33 13.32
N TRP A 159 7.20 15.50 13.53
CA TRP A 159 6.56 16.76 13.93
C TRP A 159 5.41 17.12 12.99
N TYR A 160 5.54 16.79 11.72
CA TYR A 160 4.58 17.09 10.66
C TYR A 160 3.24 16.34 10.79
N MET A 161 3.20 15.29 11.60
CA MET A 161 1.97 14.51 11.89
C MET A 161 1.29 14.93 13.21
N GLN A 162 1.98 15.71 14.03
CA GLN A 162 1.49 16.11 15.35
C GLN A 162 0.33 17.12 15.26
N THR A 163 -0.27 17.42 16.41
CA THR A 163 -1.26 18.49 16.52
C THR A 163 -0.58 19.85 16.29
N PRO A 164 -1.13 20.73 15.44
CA PRO A 164 -0.57 22.06 15.23
C PRO A 164 -0.35 22.83 16.51
N SER A 165 0.82 23.45 16.64
CA SER A 165 1.20 24.27 17.80
C SER A 165 1.68 25.64 17.35
N THR A 166 1.18 26.69 18.02
CA THR A 166 1.60 28.07 17.79
C THR A 166 2.45 28.62 18.95
N LEU A 167 2.87 27.75 19.86
CA LEU A 167 3.68 28.14 21.01
C LEU A 167 5.13 28.45 20.62
N THR A 168 5.56 29.68 20.76
CA THR A 168 6.95 30.07 20.58
C THR A 168 7.80 29.62 21.78
N PRO A 169 9.07 29.16 21.55
CA PRO A 169 9.83 29.11 20.29
C PRO A 169 9.62 27.84 19.43
N THR A 170 8.72 26.96 19.77
CA THR A 170 8.52 25.65 19.12
C THR A 170 7.22 25.61 18.32
N SER A 171 6.96 26.65 17.50
CA SER A 171 5.76 26.65 16.63
C SER A 171 5.88 25.61 15.53
N ASP A 172 4.95 24.66 15.51
CA ASP A 172 4.73 23.69 14.44
C ASP A 172 3.32 23.90 13.85
N ALA A 173 3.04 25.15 13.45
CA ALA A 173 1.72 25.57 12.95
C ALA A 173 1.30 24.79 11.68
N ALA A 174 2.27 24.33 10.88
CA ALA A 174 2.04 23.55 9.68
C ALA A 174 1.87 22.05 9.94
N ALA A 175 1.99 21.57 11.18
CA ALA A 175 1.72 20.17 11.50
C ALA A 175 0.28 19.79 11.10
N THR A 176 0.08 18.60 10.62
CA THR A 176 -1.15 18.19 9.91
C THR A 176 -2.28 17.71 10.80
N ASP A 177 -2.07 17.56 12.11
CA ASP A 177 -3.05 16.98 13.04
C ASP A 177 -3.51 15.54 12.67
N ALA A 178 -2.59 14.76 12.09
CA ALA A 178 -2.85 13.37 11.77
C ALA A 178 -3.19 12.54 13.02
N VAL A 179 -2.51 12.81 14.15
CA VAL A 179 -2.77 12.15 15.43
C VAL A 179 -4.23 12.28 15.89
N SER A 180 -4.87 13.40 15.62
CA SER A 180 -6.31 13.58 15.93
C SER A 180 -7.20 12.91 14.88
N ALA A 181 -6.79 12.89 13.60
CA ALA A 181 -7.52 12.23 12.54
C ALA A 181 -7.57 10.71 12.73
N TRP A 182 -6.49 10.10 13.22
CA TRP A 182 -6.43 8.66 13.51
C TRP A 182 -7.41 8.19 14.59
N ASN A 183 -7.95 9.11 15.41
CA ASN A 183 -9.06 8.80 16.31
C ASN A 183 -10.38 8.54 15.58
N ILE A 184 -10.51 8.98 14.32
CA ILE A 184 -11.68 8.75 13.46
C ILE A 184 -11.40 7.57 12.54
N THR A 185 -10.25 7.60 11.86
CA THR A 185 -9.85 6.53 10.95
C THR A 185 -8.32 6.50 10.79
N THR A 186 -7.78 5.30 10.67
CA THR A 186 -6.37 5.05 10.32
C THR A 186 -6.20 4.66 8.84
N GLY A 187 -7.24 4.83 8.05
CA GLY A 187 -7.31 4.42 6.65
C GLY A 187 -8.00 3.07 6.46
N SER A 188 -8.13 2.65 5.21
CA SER A 188 -8.78 1.39 4.83
C SER A 188 -7.86 0.55 3.95
N SER A 189 -7.77 -0.75 4.24
CA SER A 189 -7.07 -1.73 3.38
C SER A 189 -7.79 -1.98 2.02
N GLY A 190 -8.92 -1.33 1.79
CA GLY A 190 -9.57 -1.26 0.47
C GLY A 190 -9.11 -0.06 -0.35
N THR A 191 -8.14 0.73 0.12
CA THR A 191 -7.60 1.89 -0.59
C THR A 191 -6.17 1.60 -1.01
N VAL A 192 -5.83 1.89 -2.26
CA VAL A 192 -4.50 1.76 -2.84
C VAL A 192 -3.95 3.12 -3.21
N ILE A 193 -2.73 3.42 -2.76
CA ILE A 193 -1.97 4.60 -3.15
C ILE A 193 -0.80 4.12 -4.00
N ALA A 194 -0.74 4.48 -5.26
CA ALA A 194 0.45 4.24 -6.07
C ALA A 194 1.46 5.37 -5.82
N ASP A 195 2.73 4.99 -5.69
CA ASP A 195 3.87 5.90 -5.63
C ASP A 195 4.72 5.70 -6.88
N VAL A 196 4.71 6.68 -7.78
CA VAL A 196 5.47 6.64 -9.03
C VAL A 196 6.77 7.40 -8.79
N ASP A 197 7.87 6.66 -8.59
CA ASP A 197 9.13 7.20 -8.06
C ASP A 197 10.35 6.34 -8.46
N THR A 198 11.45 6.35 -7.69
CA THR A 198 12.69 5.57 -7.92
C THR A 198 12.56 4.09 -7.57
N GLY A 199 11.37 3.62 -7.16
CA GLY A 199 11.19 2.30 -6.59
C GLY A 199 11.31 2.29 -5.07
N VAL A 200 11.33 1.12 -4.45
CA VAL A 200 11.28 0.99 -2.99
C VAL A 200 12.19 -0.12 -2.47
N ARG A 201 12.71 0.03 -1.25
CA ARG A 201 13.41 -1.05 -0.53
C ARG A 201 12.41 -1.93 0.20
N PHE A 202 11.99 -3.03 -0.41
CA PHE A 202 11.06 -4.00 0.19
C PHE A 202 11.63 -4.73 1.41
N ASP A 203 12.93 -4.77 1.54
CA ASP A 203 13.66 -5.34 2.68
C ASP A 203 13.80 -4.38 3.87
N HIS A 204 13.28 -3.14 3.75
CA HIS A 204 13.27 -2.19 4.86
C HIS A 204 12.33 -2.68 5.97
N PRO A 205 12.78 -2.77 7.23
CA PRO A 205 12.00 -3.38 8.33
C PRO A 205 10.68 -2.68 8.64
N ASP A 206 10.53 -1.43 8.17
CA ASP A 206 9.35 -0.60 8.38
C ASP A 206 8.44 -0.49 7.15
N LEU A 207 8.77 -1.19 6.05
CA LEU A 207 8.06 -1.10 4.76
C LEU A 207 7.60 -2.46 4.28
N GLY A 208 7.60 -3.53 4.81
CA GLY A 208 7.33 -4.90 4.36
C GLY A 208 6.23 -5.08 3.32
N ARG A 209 6.35 -6.13 2.53
CA ARG A 209 5.35 -6.51 1.52
C ARG A 209 4.01 -6.86 2.15
N ALA A 210 2.96 -6.55 1.42
CA ALA A 210 1.59 -6.84 1.81
C ALA A 210 1.35 -8.34 2.03
N GLY A 211 0.57 -8.68 3.07
CA GLY A 211 0.30 -10.07 3.44
C GLY A 211 1.29 -10.68 4.42
N PHE A 212 2.38 -10.00 4.75
CA PHE A 212 3.38 -10.47 5.69
C PHE A 212 3.71 -9.42 6.76
N GLY A 213 3.78 -9.83 8.04
CA GLY A 213 4.28 -9.01 9.14
C GLY A 213 3.63 -7.64 9.36
N GLY A 214 2.47 -7.39 8.75
CA GLY A 214 1.81 -6.09 8.76
C GLY A 214 2.22 -5.18 7.60
N GLY A 215 3.07 -5.65 6.69
CA GLY A 215 3.52 -4.93 5.51
C GLY A 215 2.38 -4.43 4.61
N ARG A 216 2.65 -3.33 3.90
CA ARG A 216 1.65 -2.62 3.09
C ARG A 216 2.02 -2.48 1.63
N LEU A 217 3.24 -2.89 1.23
CA LEU A 217 3.70 -2.77 -0.14
C LEU A 217 3.10 -3.86 -1.00
N LEU A 218 2.34 -3.48 -2.01
CA LEU A 218 1.84 -4.38 -3.05
C LEU A 218 2.98 -4.74 -4.03
N PRO A 219 2.85 -5.85 -4.77
CA PRO A 219 3.69 -6.07 -5.93
C PRO A 219 3.51 -4.90 -6.89
N GLY A 220 4.58 -4.26 -7.24
CA GLY A 220 4.57 -3.12 -8.14
C GLY A 220 5.06 -3.49 -9.52
N TYR A 221 5.63 -2.53 -10.24
CA TYR A 221 6.21 -2.73 -11.56
C TYR A 221 7.30 -1.69 -11.83
N ASP A 222 8.33 -2.07 -12.55
CA ASP A 222 9.38 -1.19 -13.05
C ASP A 222 9.08 -0.75 -14.49
N PHE A 223 9.14 0.54 -14.72
CA PHE A 223 8.98 1.19 -16.03
C PHE A 223 10.24 1.92 -16.49
N VAL A 224 11.39 1.70 -15.85
CA VAL A 224 12.65 2.27 -16.35
C VAL A 224 13.20 1.35 -17.43
N GLY A 225 13.21 1.83 -18.66
CA GLY A 225 13.46 1.01 -19.82
C GLY A 225 14.93 0.92 -20.25
N GLU A 226 15.13 0.30 -21.42
CA GLU A 226 16.41 0.22 -22.12
C GLU A 226 16.86 1.60 -22.62
N ASP A 227 18.15 1.87 -22.57
CA ASP A 227 18.74 3.08 -23.14
C ASP A 227 18.57 3.14 -24.66
N LEU A 228 18.22 4.30 -25.19
CA LEU A 228 17.93 4.46 -26.61
C LEU A 228 19.11 5.08 -27.36
N ASN A 229 19.36 4.60 -28.56
CA ASN A 229 20.23 5.26 -29.51
C ASN A 229 19.57 6.53 -30.06
N ARG A 230 20.11 7.68 -29.65
CA ARG A 230 19.54 9.00 -30.00
C ARG A 230 19.53 9.29 -31.50
N SER A 231 20.31 8.55 -32.33
CA SER A 231 20.38 8.76 -33.77
C SER A 231 19.28 8.04 -34.53
N ASN A 232 18.81 6.89 -34.10
CA ASN A 232 17.83 6.06 -34.81
C ASN A 232 16.70 5.50 -33.93
N GLY A 233 16.71 5.78 -32.63
CA GLY A 233 15.69 5.32 -31.68
C GLY A 233 15.72 3.81 -31.37
N ALA A 234 16.75 3.09 -31.85
CA ALA A 234 16.92 1.70 -31.49
C ALA A 234 17.50 1.55 -30.06
N GLY A 235 17.14 0.49 -29.36
CA GLY A 235 17.73 0.15 -28.07
C GLY A 235 19.25 -0.06 -28.20
N LEU A 236 19.98 0.32 -27.17
CA LEU A 236 21.44 0.20 -27.10
C LEU A 236 21.88 -1.16 -26.54
N GLY A 237 20.94 -1.98 -26.07
CA GLY A 237 21.22 -3.22 -25.32
C GLY A 237 21.89 -2.94 -23.98
N THR A 238 21.64 -1.76 -23.41
CA THR A 238 22.14 -1.34 -22.12
C THR A 238 21.00 -0.83 -21.24
N PHE A 239 21.19 -0.91 -19.94
CA PHE A 239 20.23 -0.50 -18.92
C PHE A 239 20.93 0.42 -17.91
N LEU A 240 21.72 1.36 -18.40
CA LEU A 240 22.50 2.26 -17.56
C LEU A 240 21.60 3.19 -16.73
N ILE A 241 20.49 3.65 -17.32
CA ILE A 241 19.52 4.50 -16.62
C ILE A 241 18.75 3.67 -15.58
N ALA A 242 18.30 2.46 -15.94
CA ALA A 242 17.59 1.54 -15.06
C ALA A 242 18.48 1.09 -13.90
N ASN A 243 19.75 0.73 -14.16
CA ASN A 243 20.78 0.41 -13.17
C ASN A 243 20.55 -0.92 -12.40
N ASP A 244 19.61 -1.75 -12.83
CA ASP A 244 19.32 -3.10 -12.32
C ASP A 244 19.76 -4.19 -13.30
N GLY A 245 19.91 -3.85 -14.56
CA GLY A 245 20.44 -4.75 -15.61
C GLY A 245 19.40 -5.27 -16.57
N ASP A 246 18.17 -4.86 -16.43
CA ASP A 246 17.04 -5.15 -17.32
C ASP A 246 16.12 -3.94 -17.52
N GLY A 247 15.02 -4.13 -18.22
CA GLY A 247 14.07 -3.10 -18.56
C GLY A 247 12.77 -3.24 -17.79
N TRP A 248 11.66 -2.95 -18.44
CA TRP A 248 10.35 -3.03 -17.82
C TRP A 248 10.03 -4.42 -17.29
N ASP A 249 9.85 -4.53 -15.96
CA ASP A 249 9.62 -5.82 -15.32
C ASP A 249 8.77 -5.72 -14.05
N PRO A 250 8.35 -6.85 -13.43
CA PRO A 250 7.53 -6.82 -12.22
C PRO A 250 8.32 -6.63 -10.91
N ASP A 251 9.54 -6.10 -10.92
CA ASP A 251 10.33 -5.81 -9.72
C ASP A 251 10.65 -4.33 -9.55
N PRO A 252 9.81 -3.54 -8.87
CA PRO A 252 10.04 -2.12 -8.61
C PRO A 252 10.99 -1.86 -7.43
N SER A 253 11.89 -2.78 -7.14
CA SER A 253 12.92 -2.59 -6.10
C SER A 253 13.88 -1.49 -6.52
N ASP A 254 14.20 -0.58 -5.58
CA ASP A 254 15.16 0.50 -5.84
C ASP A 254 16.60 -0.05 -5.84
N PRO A 255 17.32 -0.09 -6.99
CA PRO A 255 18.71 -0.54 -7.06
C PRO A 255 19.70 0.55 -6.63
N GLY A 256 19.24 1.79 -6.51
CA GLY A 256 19.99 3.01 -6.37
C GLY A 256 20.11 3.78 -7.68
N ASP A 257 20.10 5.09 -7.58
CA ASP A 257 20.07 6.04 -8.71
C ASP A 257 21.33 6.93 -8.78
N TRP A 258 22.46 6.46 -8.23
CA TRP A 258 23.72 7.21 -8.18
C TRP A 258 24.28 7.51 -9.59
N ILE A 259 24.95 8.64 -9.69
CA ILE A 259 25.72 9.04 -10.89
C ILE A 259 27.20 8.99 -10.56
N SER A 260 27.95 8.18 -11.27
CA SER A 260 29.40 8.10 -11.13
C SER A 260 30.14 9.10 -12.04
N SER A 261 31.43 9.34 -11.79
CA SER A 261 32.23 10.18 -12.69
C SER A 261 32.29 9.59 -14.11
N SER A 262 32.26 8.27 -14.27
CA SER A 262 32.22 7.62 -15.59
C SER A 262 30.85 7.76 -16.27
N ASP A 263 29.74 7.84 -15.50
CA ASP A 263 28.42 8.11 -16.08
C ASP A 263 28.39 9.52 -16.69
N LEU A 264 29.00 10.51 -16.02
CA LEU A 264 29.06 11.91 -16.50
C LEU A 264 29.87 12.08 -17.80
N GLU A 265 30.69 11.10 -18.19
CA GLU A 265 31.35 11.04 -19.48
C GLU A 265 30.42 10.54 -20.61
N ASN A 266 29.27 9.96 -20.24
CA ASN A 266 28.28 9.44 -21.18
C ASN A 266 27.29 10.54 -21.57
N THR A 267 26.92 10.58 -22.84
CA THR A 267 25.93 11.55 -23.35
C THR A 267 24.51 11.36 -22.76
N LEU A 268 24.23 10.23 -22.15
CA LEU A 268 22.97 9.98 -21.44
C LEU A 268 22.87 10.80 -20.14
N PHE A 269 24.01 11.11 -19.50
CA PHE A 269 24.08 11.78 -18.22
C PHE A 269 24.88 13.09 -18.30
N PRO A 270 24.37 14.12 -19.00
CA PRO A 270 25.11 15.38 -19.12
C PRO A 270 25.30 16.04 -17.74
N PRO A 271 26.53 16.44 -17.36
CA PRO A 271 26.84 16.99 -16.04
C PRO A 271 25.95 18.14 -15.61
N SER A 272 25.58 19.01 -16.59
CA SER A 272 24.67 20.16 -16.36
C SER A 272 23.24 19.78 -15.92
N SER A 273 22.86 18.52 -16.04
CA SER A 273 21.52 18.04 -15.70
C SER A 273 21.53 16.88 -14.71
N CYS A 274 22.63 16.12 -14.64
CA CYS A 274 22.72 14.89 -13.88
C CYS A 274 23.81 14.92 -12.78
N GLY A 275 24.72 15.89 -12.81
CA GLY A 275 25.78 16.00 -11.80
C GLY A 275 25.33 16.75 -10.55
N ASP A 276 26.08 16.59 -9.45
CA ASP A 276 25.89 17.36 -8.21
C ASP A 276 26.48 18.78 -8.36
N PRO A 277 25.61 19.81 -8.47
CA PRO A 277 26.09 21.20 -8.64
C PRO A 277 26.86 21.74 -7.42
N ASN A 278 26.78 21.05 -6.26
CA ASN A 278 27.48 21.44 -5.04
C ASN A 278 28.83 20.73 -4.86
N SER A 279 29.19 19.82 -5.77
CA SER A 279 30.45 19.09 -5.70
C SER A 279 31.65 19.90 -6.18
N THR A 280 32.86 19.37 -6.00
CA THR A 280 34.09 19.91 -6.57
C THR A 280 34.80 18.79 -7.32
N PRO A 281 34.84 18.82 -8.67
CA PRO A 281 34.34 19.89 -9.54
C PRO A 281 32.79 20.02 -9.49
N VAL A 282 32.28 21.17 -9.88
CA VAL A 282 30.86 21.42 -10.08
C VAL A 282 30.32 20.39 -11.07
N ASP A 283 29.09 19.91 -10.85
CA ASP A 283 28.47 18.82 -11.62
C ASP A 283 29.20 17.46 -11.46
N GLY A 284 29.71 17.18 -10.26
CA GLY A 284 30.35 15.90 -9.92
C GLY A 284 29.35 14.73 -9.73
N PRO A 285 29.88 13.57 -9.29
CA PRO A 285 29.07 12.39 -9.06
C PRO A 285 28.02 12.61 -7.96
N VAL A 286 26.88 11.95 -8.08
CA VAL A 286 25.73 12.02 -7.16
C VAL A 286 25.55 10.68 -6.49
N ASN A 287 25.27 10.69 -5.18
CA ASN A 287 24.92 9.50 -4.42
C ASN A 287 23.47 9.08 -4.67
N SER A 288 23.18 7.80 -4.43
CA SER A 288 21.81 7.28 -4.46
C SER A 288 20.91 8.05 -3.52
N SER A 289 19.75 8.45 -4.02
CA SER A 289 18.79 9.27 -3.30
C SER A 289 17.88 8.46 -2.38
N TRP A 290 17.57 7.20 -2.75
CA TRP A 290 16.56 6.36 -2.09
C TRP A 290 15.21 7.06 -2.00
N HIS A 291 14.87 7.87 -3.03
CA HIS A 291 13.79 8.83 -2.97
C HIS A 291 12.43 8.15 -2.78
N GLY A 292 12.07 7.16 -3.59
CA GLY A 292 10.81 6.44 -3.45
C GLY A 292 10.69 5.71 -2.10
N THR A 293 11.79 5.12 -1.59
CA THR A 293 11.83 4.55 -0.23
C THR A 293 11.49 5.59 0.83
N ARG A 294 11.99 6.83 0.69
CA ARG A 294 11.70 7.94 1.60
C ARG A 294 10.25 8.41 1.50
N VAL A 295 9.72 8.52 0.29
CA VAL A 295 8.34 8.95 0.02
C VAL A 295 7.34 7.93 0.58
N VAL A 296 7.56 6.64 0.29
CA VAL A 296 6.71 5.55 0.78
C VAL A 296 6.72 5.46 2.31
N GLY A 297 7.84 5.75 2.97
CA GLY A 297 7.91 5.83 4.42
C GLY A 297 6.95 6.86 5.01
N VAL A 298 6.83 8.03 4.38
CA VAL A 298 5.85 9.06 4.78
C VAL A 298 4.42 8.58 4.52
N LEU A 299 4.15 7.94 3.39
CA LEU A 299 2.82 7.44 3.02
C LEU A 299 2.32 6.37 4.00
N GLY A 300 3.11 5.32 4.19
CA GLY A 300 2.59 4.10 4.75
C GLY A 300 3.62 3.19 5.42
N ALA A 301 4.60 3.73 6.17
CA ALA A 301 5.41 2.92 7.07
C ALA A 301 4.53 2.10 8.01
N ILE A 302 4.99 0.90 8.37
CA ILE A 302 4.26 -0.02 9.25
C ILE A 302 4.14 0.59 10.64
N THR A 303 3.00 1.14 10.95
CA THR A 303 2.74 1.85 12.21
C THR A 303 2.43 0.88 13.35
N ASN A 304 2.85 1.20 14.56
CA ASN A 304 2.68 0.40 15.79
C ASN A 304 3.41 -0.95 15.76
N ASN A 305 4.54 -1.04 15.08
CA ASN A 305 5.40 -2.21 15.07
C ASN A 305 6.59 -2.11 16.06
N SER A 306 6.71 -0.98 16.78
CA SER A 306 7.82 -0.66 17.69
C SER A 306 9.17 -0.49 16.97
N VAL A 307 9.13 -0.19 15.68
CA VAL A 307 10.31 0.05 14.82
C VAL A 307 10.12 1.40 14.14
N GLY A 308 11.17 2.19 14.02
CA GLY A 308 11.27 3.38 13.18
C GLY A 308 10.16 4.41 13.35
N ILE A 309 9.33 4.56 12.32
CA ILE A 309 8.39 5.66 12.11
C ILE A 309 6.95 5.18 11.89
N ALA A 310 6.00 6.10 11.99
CA ALA A 310 4.61 5.87 11.59
C ALA A 310 4.36 6.38 10.16
N GLY A 311 3.52 5.69 9.40
CA GLY A 311 2.98 6.20 8.14
C GLY A 311 1.84 7.20 8.37
N MET A 312 1.62 8.12 7.41
CA MET A 312 0.46 9.02 7.43
C MET A 312 -0.86 8.24 7.45
N THR A 313 -0.86 7.06 6.83
CA THR A 313 -1.94 6.07 6.87
C THR A 313 -1.44 4.73 7.35
N TRP A 314 -2.26 4.00 8.13
CA TRP A 314 -1.83 2.71 8.73
C TRP A 314 -2.33 1.49 7.96
N ASN A 315 -3.46 1.61 7.25
CA ASN A 315 -4.15 0.49 6.63
C ASN A 315 -4.16 0.48 5.09
N PRO A 316 -4.14 1.61 4.36
CA PRO A 316 -4.05 1.60 2.92
C PRO A 316 -2.82 0.83 2.44
N TYR A 317 -2.93 0.21 1.29
CA TYR A 317 -1.79 -0.38 0.61
C TYR A 317 -1.07 0.65 -0.23
N VAL A 318 0.24 0.49 -0.35
CA VAL A 318 1.08 1.28 -1.26
C VAL A 318 1.51 0.40 -2.42
N LEU A 319 1.28 0.86 -3.63
CA LEU A 319 1.68 0.22 -4.88
C LEU A 319 2.93 0.94 -5.42
N PRO A 320 4.12 0.37 -5.25
CA PRO A 320 5.34 0.96 -5.81
C PRO A 320 5.35 0.83 -7.33
N VAL A 321 5.66 1.93 -8.00
CA VAL A 321 5.83 2.00 -9.46
C VAL A 321 7.13 2.71 -9.72
N ARG A 322 8.15 1.96 -10.10
CA ARG A 322 9.43 2.56 -10.42
C ARG A 322 9.38 3.15 -11.83
N ALA A 323 9.64 4.43 -11.96
CA ALA A 323 9.67 5.15 -13.23
C ALA A 323 10.83 6.16 -13.30
N LEU A 324 11.62 6.24 -12.23
CA LEU A 324 12.81 7.08 -12.13
C LEU A 324 14.04 6.21 -11.91
N GLY A 325 15.04 6.39 -12.73
CA GLY A 325 16.35 5.77 -12.61
C GLY A 325 17.44 6.81 -12.40
N LYS A 326 18.65 6.54 -12.90
CA LYS A 326 19.73 7.51 -12.87
C LYS A 326 19.34 8.78 -13.62
N CYS A 327 19.53 9.93 -12.96
CA CYS A 327 19.20 11.24 -13.53
C CYS A 327 17.70 11.47 -13.78
N GLY A 328 16.81 10.82 -13.01
CA GLY A 328 15.35 10.93 -13.13
C GLY A 328 14.74 9.92 -14.10
N GLY A 329 13.61 10.26 -14.71
CA GLY A 329 12.87 9.37 -15.62
C GLY A 329 12.30 10.12 -16.82
N TYR A 330 11.96 9.37 -17.85
CA TYR A 330 11.30 9.92 -19.02
C TYR A 330 9.79 10.08 -18.80
N ASP A 331 9.21 11.13 -19.33
CA ASP A 331 7.77 11.37 -19.29
C ASP A 331 6.95 10.17 -19.80
N SER A 332 7.46 9.44 -20.80
CA SER A 332 6.83 8.22 -21.34
C SER A 332 6.67 7.14 -20.28
N ASP A 333 7.72 6.87 -19.53
CA ASP A 333 7.80 5.83 -18.52
C ASP A 333 6.93 6.21 -17.30
N ILE A 334 7.00 7.47 -16.88
CA ILE A 334 6.14 8.02 -15.83
C ILE A 334 4.66 7.88 -16.23
N MET A 335 4.29 8.27 -17.46
CA MET A 335 2.92 8.15 -17.93
C MET A 335 2.47 6.70 -18.11
N ALA A 336 3.38 5.79 -18.52
CA ALA A 336 3.11 4.37 -18.59
C ALA A 336 2.83 3.81 -17.17
N GLY A 337 3.68 4.15 -16.19
CA GLY A 337 3.51 3.79 -14.79
C GLY A 337 2.19 4.31 -14.20
N MET A 338 1.85 5.58 -14.45
CA MET A 338 0.56 6.16 -14.01
C MET A 338 -0.64 5.40 -14.59
N ARG A 339 -0.60 5.06 -15.87
CA ARG A 339 -1.68 4.32 -16.55
C ARG A 339 -1.81 2.91 -16.00
N TRP A 340 -0.69 2.20 -15.85
CA TRP A 340 -0.66 0.86 -15.28
C TRP A 340 -1.13 0.85 -13.82
N ALA A 341 -0.68 1.81 -13.02
CA ALA A 341 -1.12 1.97 -11.63
C ALA A 341 -2.64 2.10 -11.52
N ALA A 342 -3.29 2.78 -12.46
CA ALA A 342 -4.74 2.93 -12.52
C ALA A 342 -5.47 1.70 -13.11
N GLY A 343 -4.77 0.62 -13.45
CA GLY A 343 -5.33 -0.59 -14.02
C GLY A 343 -5.57 -0.56 -15.53
N LEU A 344 -4.99 0.43 -16.24
CA LEU A 344 -5.07 0.50 -17.70
C LEU A 344 -4.01 -0.39 -18.34
N THR A 345 -4.32 -0.94 -19.51
CA THR A 345 -3.36 -1.67 -20.33
C THR A 345 -2.23 -0.75 -20.78
N VAL A 346 -1.01 -1.23 -20.66
CA VAL A 346 0.21 -0.61 -21.16
C VAL A 346 0.93 -1.60 -22.07
N THR A 347 1.59 -1.08 -23.09
CA THR A 347 2.32 -1.88 -24.09
C THR A 347 3.79 -1.45 -24.06
N ASP A 348 4.67 -2.40 -23.95
CA ASP A 348 6.11 -2.19 -23.96
C ASP A 348 6.63 -1.82 -25.36
N SER A 349 7.88 -1.41 -25.44
CA SER A 349 8.58 -1.01 -26.65
C SER A 349 8.64 -2.10 -27.73
N ASP A 350 8.64 -3.38 -27.33
CA ASP A 350 8.61 -4.53 -28.24
C ASP A 350 7.21 -4.90 -28.75
N GLY A 351 6.17 -4.18 -28.28
CA GLY A 351 4.77 -4.41 -28.61
C GLY A 351 4.08 -5.45 -27.72
N SER A 352 4.76 -6.01 -26.72
CA SER A 352 4.15 -6.90 -25.73
C SER A 352 3.25 -6.13 -24.78
N THR A 353 2.22 -6.79 -24.25
CA THR A 353 1.34 -6.20 -23.24
C THR A 353 1.92 -6.47 -21.85
N VAL A 354 2.14 -5.39 -21.10
CA VAL A 354 2.54 -5.49 -19.70
C VAL A 354 1.44 -6.19 -18.88
N VAL A 355 1.85 -7.06 -17.97
CA VAL A 355 0.92 -7.77 -17.07
C VAL A 355 0.00 -6.78 -16.38
N ALA A 356 -1.30 -7.03 -16.40
CA ALA A 356 -2.29 -6.13 -15.83
C ALA A 356 -2.08 -5.96 -14.32
N ASN A 357 -2.20 -4.73 -13.83
CA ASN A 357 -2.18 -4.45 -12.40
C ASN A 357 -3.45 -5.01 -11.73
N PRO A 358 -3.33 -5.98 -10.82
CA PRO A 358 -4.49 -6.54 -10.12
C PRO A 358 -5.00 -5.65 -8.98
N TYR A 359 -4.29 -4.55 -8.66
CA TYR A 359 -4.58 -3.63 -7.55
C TYR A 359 -4.64 -2.17 -8.02
N PRO A 360 -5.64 -1.80 -8.83
CA PRO A 360 -5.75 -0.43 -9.33
C PRO A 360 -5.75 0.61 -8.22
N ALA A 361 -4.95 1.67 -8.41
CA ALA A 361 -4.81 2.73 -7.44
C ALA A 361 -6.01 3.68 -7.41
N ASP A 362 -6.40 4.09 -6.21
CA ASP A 362 -7.37 5.16 -5.96
C ASP A 362 -6.71 6.54 -5.96
N ILE A 363 -5.42 6.58 -5.61
CA ILE A 363 -4.61 7.79 -5.50
C ILE A 363 -3.25 7.49 -6.13
N ILE A 364 -2.75 8.41 -6.94
CA ILE A 364 -1.39 8.36 -7.48
C ILE A 364 -0.62 9.53 -6.90
N ASN A 365 0.47 9.23 -6.18
CA ASN A 365 1.44 10.18 -5.67
C ASN A 365 2.55 10.35 -6.69
N LEU A 366 2.86 11.61 -7.05
CA LEU A 366 3.93 12.02 -7.93
C LEU A 366 4.85 12.97 -7.17
N SER A 367 5.87 12.41 -6.52
CA SER A 367 6.89 13.20 -5.82
C SER A 367 8.01 13.62 -6.79
N LEU A 368 7.64 13.95 -8.00
CA LEU A 368 8.50 14.25 -9.13
C LEU A 368 7.96 15.43 -9.94
N GLY A 369 8.80 15.99 -10.79
CA GLY A 369 8.40 17.05 -11.72
C GLY A 369 9.59 17.60 -12.50
N GLY A 370 9.29 18.46 -13.44
CA GLY A 370 10.27 19.20 -14.24
C GLY A 370 9.72 20.54 -14.69
N SER A 371 10.61 21.50 -14.90
CA SER A 371 10.24 22.84 -15.30
C SER A 371 9.54 22.88 -16.66
N GLY A 372 8.54 23.72 -16.81
CA GLY A 372 7.79 23.91 -18.05
C GLY A 372 6.29 23.98 -17.84
N THR A 373 5.57 24.23 -18.92
CA THR A 373 4.11 24.21 -18.92
C THR A 373 3.61 22.77 -19.04
N CYS A 374 2.40 22.51 -18.56
CA CYS A 374 1.78 21.19 -18.68
C CYS A 374 1.82 20.65 -20.11
N PRO A 375 2.51 19.53 -20.37
CA PRO A 375 2.48 18.89 -21.69
C PRO A 375 1.09 18.31 -21.98
N SER A 376 0.66 18.38 -23.24
CA SER A 376 -0.65 17.84 -23.63
C SER A 376 -0.76 16.31 -23.44
N SER A 377 0.37 15.59 -23.47
CA SER A 377 0.45 14.16 -23.14
C SER A 377 0.07 13.89 -21.68
N TYR A 378 0.67 14.59 -20.74
CA TYR A 378 0.30 14.50 -19.33
C TYR A 378 -1.16 14.89 -19.09
N GLN A 379 -1.62 16.01 -19.72
CA GLN A 379 -3.00 16.43 -19.59
C GLN A 379 -3.99 15.36 -20.06
N SER A 380 -3.66 14.66 -21.16
CA SER A 380 -4.49 13.56 -21.67
C SER A 380 -4.56 12.38 -20.68
N VAL A 381 -3.41 12.00 -20.10
CA VAL A 381 -3.35 10.93 -19.07
C VAL A 381 -4.13 11.35 -17.82
N ILE A 382 -3.87 12.54 -17.29
CA ILE A 382 -4.54 13.07 -16.09
C ILE A 382 -6.06 13.12 -16.29
N ASN A 383 -6.55 13.61 -17.44
CA ASN A 383 -7.98 13.63 -17.75
C ASN A 383 -8.60 12.22 -17.76
N THR A 384 -7.86 11.25 -18.30
CA THR A 384 -8.30 9.85 -18.35
C THR A 384 -8.42 9.29 -16.93
N LEU A 385 -7.37 9.42 -16.12
CA LEU A 385 -7.28 8.85 -14.78
C LEU A 385 -8.25 9.50 -13.80
N THR A 386 -8.38 10.82 -13.83
CA THR A 386 -9.35 11.54 -13.01
C THR A 386 -10.79 11.22 -13.42
N GLY A 387 -11.04 11.02 -14.71
CA GLY A 387 -12.31 10.52 -15.24
C GLY A 387 -12.65 9.10 -14.75
N MET A 388 -11.65 8.28 -14.42
CA MET A 388 -11.82 6.96 -13.80
C MET A 388 -12.00 7.02 -12.29
N GLY A 389 -11.85 8.19 -11.66
CA GLY A 389 -11.97 8.37 -10.22
C GLY A 389 -10.65 8.31 -9.46
N VAL A 390 -9.51 8.32 -10.13
CA VAL A 390 -8.17 8.32 -9.53
C VAL A 390 -7.75 9.75 -9.20
N LEU A 391 -7.40 10.02 -7.93
CA LEU A 391 -6.84 11.29 -7.50
C LEU A 391 -5.35 11.32 -7.81
N ILE A 392 -4.88 12.39 -8.45
CA ILE A 392 -3.46 12.63 -8.73
C ILE A 392 -2.97 13.76 -7.82
N VAL A 393 -1.95 13.48 -7.01
CA VAL A 393 -1.31 14.42 -6.10
C VAL A 393 0.14 14.57 -6.53
N ALA A 394 0.59 15.80 -6.81
CA ALA A 394 1.93 16.04 -7.32
C ALA A 394 2.65 17.16 -6.57
N SER A 395 3.95 17.02 -6.37
CA SER A 395 4.81 18.03 -5.75
C SER A 395 5.00 19.25 -6.65
N ALA A 396 4.97 20.44 -6.07
CA ALA A 396 5.02 21.71 -6.84
C ALA A 396 6.39 22.01 -7.45
N GLY A 397 7.47 21.37 -6.98
CA GLY A 397 8.86 21.63 -7.40
C GLY A 397 9.70 22.32 -6.33
N ASN A 398 11.03 22.27 -6.50
CA ASN A 398 12.01 22.74 -5.52
C ASN A 398 12.92 23.87 -6.03
N GLU A 399 12.59 24.48 -7.14
CA GLU A 399 13.41 25.45 -7.88
C GLU A 399 13.12 26.90 -7.46
N SER A 400 12.24 27.11 -6.47
CA SER A 400 11.77 28.44 -6.04
C SER A 400 11.11 29.25 -7.19
N GLY A 401 10.61 28.54 -8.20
CA GLY A 401 10.05 29.05 -9.43
C GLY A 401 8.54 28.86 -9.59
N PRO A 402 8.05 28.85 -10.82
CA PRO A 402 6.70 28.40 -11.14
C PRO A 402 6.50 26.92 -10.80
N VAL A 403 5.24 26.50 -10.67
CA VAL A 403 4.89 25.08 -10.44
C VAL A 403 5.34 24.21 -11.62
N ASP A 404 6.01 23.10 -11.31
CA ASP A 404 6.51 22.15 -12.29
C ASP A 404 5.40 21.30 -12.94
N ALA A 405 5.67 20.77 -14.11
CA ALA A 405 4.87 19.70 -14.71
C ALA A 405 5.26 18.35 -14.02
N PRO A 406 4.30 17.43 -13.75
CA PRO A 406 2.88 17.50 -14.10
C PRO A 406 1.99 18.18 -13.06
N ALA A 407 2.51 18.73 -11.97
CA ALA A 407 1.71 19.36 -10.91
C ALA A 407 0.89 20.56 -11.43
N ASN A 408 1.41 21.31 -12.41
CA ASN A 408 0.69 22.43 -13.05
C ASN A 408 -0.38 22.00 -14.06
N CYS A 409 -0.62 20.69 -14.25
CA CYS A 409 -1.65 20.20 -15.14
C CYS A 409 -3.04 20.25 -14.47
N PRO A 410 -4.05 20.86 -15.11
CA PRO A 410 -5.42 20.80 -14.60
C PRO A 410 -5.90 19.37 -14.30
N GLY A 411 -6.44 19.19 -13.08
CA GLY A 411 -6.88 17.87 -12.59
C GLY A 411 -5.89 17.19 -11.64
N ALA A 412 -4.63 17.57 -11.65
CA ALA A 412 -3.69 17.22 -10.60
C ALA A 412 -3.84 18.18 -9.39
N LEU A 413 -3.62 17.67 -8.18
CA LEU A 413 -3.52 18.46 -6.97
C LEU A 413 -2.06 18.82 -6.71
N ALA A 414 -1.65 20.02 -7.10
CA ALA A 414 -0.31 20.53 -6.83
C ALA A 414 -0.14 20.85 -5.34
N VAL A 415 0.96 20.39 -4.74
CA VAL A 415 1.25 20.56 -3.32
C VAL A 415 2.54 21.35 -3.12
N ALA A 416 2.43 22.56 -2.54
CA ALA A 416 3.59 23.39 -2.20
C ALA A 416 4.13 23.06 -0.80
N GLY A 417 5.39 23.40 -0.58
CA GLY A 417 6.14 23.10 0.65
C GLY A 417 6.12 24.20 1.68
N LEU A 418 5.88 23.82 2.94
CA LEU A 418 5.90 24.74 4.11
C LEU A 418 7.00 24.39 5.09
N ARG A 419 7.52 25.42 5.76
CA ARG A 419 8.20 25.29 7.03
C ARG A 419 7.22 24.91 8.14
N ASN A 420 7.74 24.40 9.24
CA ASN A 420 6.97 24.09 10.44
C ASN A 420 6.13 25.27 10.96
N VAL A 421 6.58 26.49 10.79
CA VAL A 421 5.86 27.72 11.21
C VAL A 421 4.72 28.13 10.27
N GLY A 422 4.53 27.44 9.16
CA GLY A 422 3.45 27.67 8.19
C GLY A 422 3.76 28.71 7.12
N THR A 423 5.00 29.14 6.99
CA THR A 423 5.50 29.97 5.88
C THR A 423 6.01 29.09 4.74
N LYS A 424 6.12 29.63 3.53
CA LYS A 424 6.76 28.94 2.41
C LYS A 424 8.19 28.58 2.77
N VAL A 425 8.58 27.32 2.57
CA VAL A 425 10.00 26.96 2.64
C VAL A 425 10.75 27.51 1.42
N GLY A 426 12.01 27.96 1.62
CA GLY A 426 12.77 28.71 0.61
C GLY A 426 12.74 28.10 -0.79
N TYR A 427 12.94 26.81 -0.91
CA TYR A 427 13.05 26.11 -2.20
C TYR A 427 11.71 25.83 -2.91
N SER A 428 10.57 25.82 -2.22
CA SER A 428 9.29 25.44 -2.84
C SER A 428 8.93 26.35 -4.01
N SER A 429 8.60 25.74 -5.15
CA SER A 429 7.93 26.42 -6.24
C SER A 429 6.50 26.81 -5.85
N LEU A 430 5.99 27.90 -6.42
CA LEU A 430 4.67 28.48 -6.16
C LEU A 430 3.98 28.93 -7.43
N GLY A 431 2.66 28.96 -7.40
CA GLY A 431 1.85 29.45 -8.51
C GLY A 431 0.35 29.35 -8.23
N PRO A 432 -0.48 29.92 -9.11
CA PRO A 432 -1.93 29.80 -9.00
C PRO A 432 -2.45 28.36 -9.18
N GLU A 433 -1.60 27.47 -9.68
CA GLU A 433 -1.89 26.03 -9.86
C GLU A 433 -1.81 25.26 -8.54
N VAL A 434 -1.13 25.78 -7.51
CA VAL A 434 -1.06 25.14 -6.21
C VAL A 434 -2.46 25.01 -5.62
N GLY A 435 -2.86 23.79 -5.32
CA GLY A 435 -4.15 23.53 -4.70
C GLY A 435 -4.13 23.62 -3.17
N ILE A 436 -3.04 23.16 -2.54
CA ILE A 436 -2.87 23.09 -1.09
C ILE A 436 -1.38 23.08 -0.74
N SER A 437 -1.03 23.40 0.51
CA SER A 437 0.35 23.33 1.00
C SER A 437 0.48 22.37 2.17
N ALA A 438 1.67 21.73 2.30
CA ALA A 438 1.97 20.78 3.36
C ALA A 438 3.42 20.93 3.87
N PRO A 439 3.77 20.35 5.04
CA PRO A 439 5.14 20.30 5.53
C PRO A 439 6.12 19.72 4.49
N ALA A 440 7.27 20.38 4.31
CA ALA A 440 8.30 19.96 3.36
C ALA A 440 9.68 19.75 4.02
N GLY A 441 9.78 20.02 5.33
CA GLY A 441 11.05 20.03 6.03
C GLY A 441 11.85 21.32 5.76
N ASN A 442 12.74 21.66 6.68
CA ASN A 442 13.66 22.78 6.52
C ASN A 442 14.91 22.63 7.38
N CYS A 443 15.98 23.32 6.97
CA CYS A 443 17.22 23.48 7.74
C CYS A 443 17.45 24.95 8.15
N VAL A 444 16.40 25.73 8.31
CA VAL A 444 16.48 27.09 8.88
C VAL A 444 16.60 27.04 10.40
N ASP A 445 15.84 26.12 11.01
CA ASP A 445 15.91 25.83 12.44
C ASP A 445 17.02 24.80 12.67
N THR A 446 18.20 25.27 13.13
CA THR A 446 19.39 24.43 13.32
C THR A 446 19.96 24.52 14.73
N THR A 447 20.64 23.44 15.14
CA THR A 447 21.56 23.47 16.29
C THR A 447 22.90 22.91 15.80
N GLY A 448 23.88 23.80 15.65
CA GLY A 448 25.13 23.47 14.94
C GLY A 448 24.83 23.18 13.47
N THR A 449 25.14 21.96 13.01
CA THR A 449 24.87 21.49 11.63
C THR A 449 23.58 20.65 11.53
N SER A 450 22.84 20.45 12.63
CA SER A 450 21.67 19.59 12.67
C SER A 450 20.39 20.35 12.31
N CYS A 451 19.61 19.85 11.35
CA CYS A 451 18.33 20.40 10.95
C CYS A 451 17.21 19.93 11.90
N LEU A 452 16.66 20.82 12.70
CA LEU A 452 15.69 20.47 13.73
C LEU A 452 14.28 20.13 13.18
N ARG A 453 14.01 20.42 11.91
CA ARG A 453 12.70 20.23 11.27
C ARG A 453 12.82 19.52 9.93
N SER A 454 13.64 18.46 9.88
CA SER A 454 13.67 17.48 8.80
C SER A 454 12.33 16.72 8.73
N ILE A 455 12.02 16.14 7.58
CA ILE A 455 10.98 15.11 7.44
C ILE A 455 11.66 13.76 7.70
N ASP A 456 11.61 13.29 8.94
CA ASP A 456 12.21 12.00 9.27
C ASP A 456 11.39 10.87 8.64
N THR A 457 12.07 10.02 7.85
CA THR A 457 11.45 8.94 7.07
C THR A 457 12.42 7.78 6.85
N THR A 458 11.94 6.69 6.25
CA THR A 458 12.75 5.52 5.85
C THR A 458 13.78 5.89 4.77
N THR A 459 14.94 5.25 4.78
CA THR A 459 15.97 5.43 3.75
C THR A 459 16.96 4.25 3.75
N ASN A 460 17.95 4.28 2.88
CA ASN A 460 19.08 3.36 2.89
C ASN A 460 20.41 4.13 3.00
N SER A 461 21.42 3.54 3.61
CA SER A 461 22.70 4.19 3.84
C SER A 461 23.69 4.03 2.67
N GLY A 462 23.34 3.26 1.66
CA GLY A 462 24.17 3.07 0.48
C GLY A 462 24.34 4.38 -0.29
N THR A 463 25.56 4.71 -0.65
CA THR A 463 25.82 5.88 -1.52
C THR A 463 25.71 5.52 -3.00
N THR A 464 25.72 4.25 -3.31
CA THR A 464 25.52 3.66 -4.63
C THR A 464 24.46 2.57 -4.51
N THR A 465 24.86 1.31 -4.50
CA THR A 465 23.96 0.16 -4.29
C THR A 465 23.42 0.11 -2.85
N PRO A 466 22.33 -0.62 -2.60
CA PRO A 466 21.75 -0.75 -1.26
C PRO A 466 22.75 -1.31 -0.24
N LEU A 467 22.75 -0.74 0.97
CA LEU A 467 23.62 -1.19 2.06
C LEU A 467 22.78 -1.50 3.32
N ILE A 468 22.53 -0.52 4.19
CA ILE A 468 21.77 -0.72 5.42
C ILE A 468 20.50 0.12 5.37
N ASN A 469 19.35 -0.54 5.57
CA ASN A 469 18.09 0.14 5.74
C ASN A 469 18.08 0.92 7.05
N THR A 470 17.73 2.20 7.00
CA THR A 470 17.82 3.14 8.11
C THR A 470 16.78 4.25 7.94
N TYR A 471 16.93 5.33 8.71
CA TYR A 471 16.02 6.48 8.70
C TYR A 471 16.79 7.77 8.50
N THR A 472 16.16 8.74 7.86
CA THR A 472 16.65 10.12 7.84
C THR A 472 16.54 10.73 9.24
N ASN A 473 17.35 11.75 9.51
CA ASN A 473 17.41 12.38 10.81
C ASN A 473 17.97 13.81 10.68
N GLN A 474 18.19 14.50 11.81
CA GLN A 474 18.70 15.85 11.83
C GLN A 474 20.08 16.04 11.17
N SER A 475 20.92 15.00 11.12
CA SER A 475 22.27 15.04 10.51
C SER A 475 22.26 14.55 9.04
N ASN A 476 21.26 13.77 8.67
CA ASN A 476 20.96 13.39 7.28
C ASN A 476 19.53 13.85 6.97
N PRO A 477 19.33 15.17 6.81
CA PRO A 477 18.00 15.74 6.71
C PRO A 477 17.33 15.38 5.39
N ASN A 478 16.02 15.26 5.45
CA ASN A 478 15.17 15.00 4.30
C ASN A 478 14.25 16.22 4.08
N LEU A 479 14.35 16.81 2.90
CA LEU A 479 13.73 18.09 2.54
C LEU A 479 13.19 17.99 1.10
N GLY A 480 12.06 18.62 0.83
CA GLY A 480 11.51 18.72 -0.52
C GLY A 480 9.99 18.75 -0.55
N THR A 481 9.42 19.38 -1.56
CA THR A 481 7.98 19.30 -1.87
C THR A 481 7.58 17.87 -2.20
N SER A 482 8.54 17.02 -2.58
CA SER A 482 8.40 15.57 -2.73
C SER A 482 7.85 14.89 -1.47
N PHE A 483 8.03 15.48 -0.27
CA PHE A 483 7.50 14.95 0.98
C PHE A 483 6.20 15.61 1.40
N SER A 484 5.86 16.74 0.80
CA SER A 484 4.55 17.39 0.95
C SER A 484 3.45 16.62 0.21
N ALA A 485 3.73 16.10 -0.98
CA ALA A 485 2.79 15.33 -1.79
C ALA A 485 2.31 14.05 -1.08
N PRO A 486 3.18 13.16 -0.55
CA PRO A 486 2.76 11.96 0.16
C PRO A 486 1.98 12.25 1.44
N ILE A 487 2.27 13.35 2.14
CA ILE A 487 1.45 13.80 3.28
C ILE A 487 0.00 14.04 2.82
N VAL A 488 -0.20 14.76 1.73
CA VAL A 488 -1.54 15.06 1.20
C VAL A 488 -2.20 13.81 0.63
N SER A 489 -1.46 12.95 -0.07
CA SER A 489 -1.93 11.65 -0.56
C SER A 489 -2.43 10.77 0.58
N GLY A 490 -1.69 10.73 1.69
CA GLY A 490 -2.09 10.00 2.89
C GLY A 490 -3.36 10.58 3.54
N VAL A 491 -3.47 11.91 3.65
CA VAL A 491 -4.70 12.55 4.14
C VAL A 491 -5.90 12.25 3.24
N ALA A 492 -5.73 12.26 1.91
CA ALA A 492 -6.77 11.90 0.96
C ALA A 492 -7.21 10.43 1.14
N ALA A 493 -6.28 9.52 1.44
CA ALA A 493 -6.59 8.13 1.73
C ALA A 493 -7.39 7.97 3.05
N LEU A 494 -7.08 8.75 4.08
CA LEU A 494 -7.90 8.81 5.30
C LEU A 494 -9.33 9.30 5.00
N MET A 495 -9.49 10.30 4.12
CA MET A 495 -10.79 10.80 3.69
C MET A 495 -11.59 9.72 2.94
N ARG A 496 -10.94 8.99 2.02
CA ARG A 496 -11.60 7.89 1.28
C ARG A 496 -12.03 6.76 2.20
N ALA A 497 -11.28 6.49 3.26
CA ALA A 497 -11.63 5.44 4.23
C ALA A 497 -12.98 5.71 4.93
N VAL A 498 -13.37 6.98 5.11
CA VAL A 498 -14.66 7.35 5.69
C VAL A 498 -15.71 7.67 4.64
N ASN A 499 -15.33 7.96 3.38
CA ASN A 499 -16.27 8.22 2.29
C ASN A 499 -15.67 7.84 0.93
N ALA A 500 -15.80 6.58 0.55
CA ALA A 500 -15.27 6.05 -0.71
C ALA A 500 -15.96 6.61 -1.97
N ASN A 501 -17.13 7.24 -1.82
CA ASN A 501 -17.88 7.82 -2.93
C ASN A 501 -17.35 9.18 -3.39
N LEU A 502 -16.37 9.78 -2.67
CA LEU A 502 -15.80 11.05 -3.05
C LEU A 502 -15.00 10.91 -4.35
N THR A 503 -15.41 11.65 -5.37
CA THR A 503 -14.66 11.78 -6.62
C THR A 503 -13.41 12.65 -6.42
N PRO A 504 -12.38 12.58 -7.30
CA PRO A 504 -11.19 13.41 -7.18
C PRO A 504 -11.49 14.91 -7.01
N PRO A 505 -12.38 15.55 -7.81
CA PRO A 505 -12.73 16.94 -7.59
C PRO A 505 -13.36 17.22 -6.23
N GLN A 506 -14.17 16.28 -5.69
CA GLN A 506 -14.78 16.42 -4.37
C GLN A 506 -13.77 16.24 -3.24
N LEU A 507 -12.81 15.31 -3.38
CA LEU A 507 -11.69 15.17 -2.46
C LEU A 507 -10.88 16.46 -2.41
N ILE A 508 -10.49 16.99 -3.58
CA ILE A 508 -9.74 18.25 -3.68
C ILE A 508 -10.52 19.40 -3.03
N ALA A 509 -11.81 19.57 -3.39
CA ALA A 509 -12.63 20.64 -2.84
C ALA A 509 -12.76 20.56 -1.31
N ARG A 510 -12.94 19.35 -0.74
CA ARG A 510 -13.03 19.15 0.71
C ARG A 510 -11.70 19.32 1.43
N LEU A 511 -10.59 18.89 0.83
CA LEU A 511 -9.24 19.17 1.31
C LEU A 511 -8.99 20.68 1.39
N GLN A 512 -9.31 21.40 0.32
CA GLN A 512 -9.15 22.85 0.25
C GLN A 512 -10.05 23.60 1.23
N ALA A 513 -11.32 23.22 1.32
CA ALA A 513 -12.28 23.86 2.24
C ALA A 513 -11.96 23.60 3.73
N SER A 514 -11.24 22.53 4.04
CA SER A 514 -10.85 22.15 5.40
C SER A 514 -9.43 22.57 5.78
N ALA A 515 -8.70 23.20 4.86
CA ALA A 515 -7.32 23.64 5.09
C ALA A 515 -7.23 24.71 6.18
N SER A 516 -6.18 24.65 6.97
CA SER A 516 -5.88 25.67 7.97
C SER A 516 -5.34 26.94 7.32
N PRO A 517 -5.71 28.13 7.79
CA PRO A 517 -5.25 29.39 7.21
C PRO A 517 -3.73 29.56 7.38
N PHE A 518 -3.09 30.22 6.43
CA PHE A 518 -1.68 30.56 6.52
C PHE A 518 -1.41 31.60 7.59
N PRO A 519 -0.42 31.39 8.48
CA PRO A 519 0.05 32.42 9.39
C PRO A 519 0.64 33.61 8.64
N GLN A 520 0.49 34.79 9.19
CA GLN A 520 1.07 36.04 8.67
C GLN A 520 2.04 36.63 9.70
N PRO A 521 3.24 36.04 9.88
CA PRO A 521 4.17 36.50 10.91
C PRO A 521 4.70 37.88 10.58
N SER A 522 4.82 38.75 11.62
CA SER A 522 5.37 40.10 11.48
C SER A 522 6.82 40.05 11.00
N GLY A 523 7.13 40.82 9.98
CA GLY A 523 8.50 40.90 9.43
C GLY A 523 8.81 39.90 8.33
N THR A 524 7.96 38.92 8.09
CA THR A 524 8.10 37.99 6.95
C THR A 524 7.46 38.62 5.72
N PRO A 525 8.17 38.72 4.56
CA PRO A 525 7.59 39.26 3.34
C PRO A 525 6.46 38.38 2.85
N VAL A 526 5.42 38.97 2.26
CA VAL A 526 4.33 38.22 1.64
C VAL A 526 4.82 37.62 0.32
N CYS A 527 4.49 36.37 0.04
CA CYS A 527 4.80 35.72 -1.22
C CYS A 527 4.16 36.47 -2.40
N SER A 528 4.93 36.75 -3.45
CA SER A 528 4.46 37.40 -4.67
C SER A 528 5.04 36.71 -5.89
N SER A 529 4.38 36.81 -7.04
CA SER A 529 4.81 36.24 -8.32
C SER A 529 6.15 36.83 -8.83
N THR A 530 6.58 37.98 -8.27
CA THR A 530 7.85 38.61 -8.59
C THR A 530 8.97 38.20 -7.62
N THR A 531 8.66 37.59 -6.53
CA THR A 531 9.62 36.97 -5.61
C THR A 531 9.94 35.57 -6.09
N SER A 532 10.61 35.44 -7.22
CA SER A 532 11.41 34.26 -7.51
C SER A 532 12.56 34.27 -6.51
N SER A 533 12.33 33.77 -5.33
CA SER A 533 13.37 33.81 -4.34
C SER A 533 13.38 32.52 -3.54
N SER A 534 14.56 31.96 -3.44
CA SER A 534 14.95 31.00 -2.41
C SER A 534 14.69 31.51 -0.98
N VAL A 535 13.91 32.60 -0.81
CA VAL A 535 13.58 33.23 0.46
C VAL A 535 12.25 32.73 0.98
N GLU A 536 12.19 32.53 2.29
CA GLU A 536 10.97 32.31 3.03
C GLU A 536 10.00 33.51 2.86
N CYS A 537 8.72 33.21 2.68
CA CYS A 537 7.68 34.24 2.60
C CYS A 537 6.37 33.76 3.24
N ALA A 538 5.55 34.71 3.70
CA ALA A 538 4.20 34.42 4.19
C ALA A 538 3.27 34.05 3.02
N CYS A 539 2.75 32.87 3.06
CA CYS A 539 1.87 32.32 2.01
C CYS A 539 0.56 33.08 1.87
N THR A 540 0.08 33.15 0.61
CA THR A 540 -1.27 33.61 0.28
C THR A 540 -2.04 32.54 -0.45
N THR A 541 -3.36 32.60 -0.41
CA THR A 541 -4.21 31.66 -1.12
C THR A 541 -4.13 31.80 -2.65
N ALA A 542 -3.54 32.87 -3.15
CA ALA A 542 -3.34 33.08 -4.59
C ALA A 542 -2.16 32.30 -5.17
N LEU A 543 -1.16 31.92 -4.33
CA LEU A 543 0.08 31.30 -4.80
C LEU A 543 0.42 29.97 -4.09
N CYS A 544 -0.08 29.80 -2.88
CA CYS A 544 0.20 28.62 -2.05
C CYS A 544 -1.04 27.69 -1.88
N GLY A 545 -2.08 27.89 -2.69
CA GLY A 545 -3.32 27.13 -2.58
C GLY A 545 -4.21 27.56 -1.42
N ALA A 546 -5.22 26.76 -1.10
CA ALA A 546 -6.30 27.13 -0.19
C ALA A 546 -5.87 27.32 1.28
N GLY A 547 -4.74 26.72 1.67
CA GLY A 547 -4.21 26.77 3.05
C GLY A 547 -3.27 25.59 3.32
N MET A 548 -2.96 25.40 4.59
CA MET A 548 -2.16 24.29 5.11
C MET A 548 -3.05 23.05 5.29
N VAL A 549 -2.62 21.88 4.81
CA VAL A 549 -3.37 20.64 5.00
C VAL A 549 -3.59 20.34 6.48
N ASN A 550 -4.83 19.96 6.83
CA ASN A 550 -5.20 19.53 8.18
C ASN A 550 -5.97 18.22 8.10
N ALA A 551 -5.37 17.12 8.55
CA ALA A 551 -5.93 15.78 8.40
C ALA A 551 -7.23 15.61 9.19
N LEU A 552 -7.31 16.11 10.43
CA LEU A 552 -8.53 16.00 11.22
C LEU A 552 -9.70 16.74 10.57
N SER A 553 -9.48 17.97 10.11
CA SER A 553 -10.50 18.77 9.45
C SER A 553 -10.93 18.17 8.12
N ALA A 554 -9.99 17.62 7.35
CA ALA A 554 -10.25 16.94 6.07
C ALA A 554 -11.08 15.66 6.25
N VAL A 555 -10.72 14.80 7.22
CA VAL A 555 -11.50 13.61 7.56
C VAL A 555 -12.90 13.97 8.04
N LYS A 556 -13.05 15.00 8.88
CA LYS A 556 -14.37 15.51 9.29
C LYS A 556 -15.19 16.02 8.09
N ALA A 557 -14.57 16.74 7.16
CA ALA A 557 -15.23 17.20 5.95
C ALA A 557 -15.66 16.02 5.05
N ALA A 558 -14.88 14.93 5.05
CA ALA A 558 -15.22 13.73 4.30
C ALA A 558 -16.41 12.96 4.89
N LEU A 559 -16.70 13.10 6.19
CA LEU A 559 -17.88 12.51 6.82
C LEU A 559 -19.20 13.15 6.37
N ASN A 560 -19.17 14.33 5.77
CA ASN A 560 -20.38 14.93 5.22
C ASN A 560 -20.92 14.07 4.07
N PRO A 561 -22.24 13.95 3.90
CA PRO A 561 -22.83 13.31 2.74
C PRO A 561 -22.40 14.03 1.45
N ILE A 562 -22.63 13.42 0.32
CA ILE A 562 -22.48 14.02 -0.99
C ILE A 562 -23.86 14.44 -1.46
N ALA A 563 -24.07 15.74 -1.63
CA ALA A 563 -25.28 16.27 -2.26
C ALA A 563 -25.12 16.26 -3.79
N ALA A 564 -26.09 15.69 -4.51
CA ALA A 564 -26.09 15.64 -5.96
C ALA A 564 -27.44 16.16 -6.50
N ILE A 565 -27.42 16.83 -7.65
CA ILE A 565 -28.61 17.25 -8.38
C ILE A 565 -28.48 16.82 -9.85
N LYS A 566 -29.36 15.95 -10.28
CA LYS A 566 -29.53 15.63 -11.69
C LYS A 566 -30.59 16.55 -12.28
N ILE A 567 -30.19 17.31 -13.29
CA ILE A 567 -31.07 18.22 -14.02
C ILE A 567 -31.88 17.39 -15.03
N PRO A 568 -33.17 17.63 -15.18
CA PRO A 568 -34.00 17.01 -16.21
C PRO A 568 -33.40 17.21 -17.62
N ALA A 569 -33.46 16.19 -18.46
CA ALA A 569 -32.89 16.23 -19.82
C ALA A 569 -33.56 17.32 -20.71
N SER A 570 -34.81 17.68 -20.41
CA SER A 570 -35.53 18.77 -21.06
C SER A 570 -36.14 19.71 -20.02
N LEU A 571 -35.81 20.98 -20.10
CA LEU A 571 -36.34 22.04 -19.27
C LEU A 571 -36.97 23.11 -20.19
N SER A 572 -38.18 23.48 -19.88
CA SER A 572 -38.87 24.56 -20.54
C SER A 572 -39.28 25.66 -19.56
N ILE A 573 -39.11 26.92 -19.94
CA ILE A 573 -39.47 28.06 -19.12
C ILE A 573 -40.99 27.98 -18.80
N ASN A 574 -41.34 28.21 -17.55
CA ASN A 574 -42.67 28.14 -17.01
C ASN A 574 -43.34 26.75 -16.96
N VAL A 575 -42.64 25.69 -17.36
CA VAL A 575 -43.12 24.30 -17.23
C VAL A 575 -42.47 23.65 -16.00
N PRO A 576 -43.26 23.14 -15.04
CA PRO A 576 -42.69 22.40 -13.92
C PRO A 576 -41.98 21.14 -14.39
N ALA A 577 -40.79 20.85 -13.81
CA ALA A 577 -40.02 19.65 -14.09
C ALA A 577 -39.51 19.02 -12.79
N ASN A 578 -39.35 17.70 -12.78
CA ASN A 578 -38.79 16.96 -11.64
C ASN A 578 -37.27 17.01 -11.67
N PHE A 579 -36.69 17.58 -10.66
CA PHE A 579 -35.27 17.47 -10.35
C PHE A 579 -35.02 16.22 -9.53
N ASP A 580 -33.80 15.71 -9.53
CA ASP A 580 -33.51 14.43 -8.90
C ASP A 580 -32.22 14.51 -8.06
N ALA A 581 -32.36 14.29 -6.76
CA ALA A 581 -31.26 14.20 -5.81
C ALA A 581 -31.03 12.76 -5.30
N THR A 582 -31.65 11.75 -5.92
CA THR A 582 -31.44 10.34 -5.51
C THR A 582 -30.02 9.85 -5.69
N GLY A 583 -29.20 10.57 -6.50
CA GLY A 583 -27.76 10.33 -6.63
C GLY A 583 -26.93 10.83 -5.44
N SER A 584 -27.53 11.43 -4.41
CA SER A 584 -26.85 11.81 -3.17
C SER A 584 -26.47 10.58 -2.35
N ALA A 585 -25.31 10.63 -1.63
CA ALA A 585 -24.77 9.52 -0.88
C ALA A 585 -24.35 9.95 0.53
N ALA A 586 -24.57 9.09 1.51
CA ALA A 586 -23.97 9.23 2.84
C ALA A 586 -22.50 8.80 2.84
N ALA A 587 -21.75 9.22 3.86
CA ALA A 587 -20.44 8.66 4.16
C ALA A 587 -20.55 7.17 4.54
N CYS A 588 -19.41 6.46 4.54
CA CYS A 588 -19.37 5.05 4.92
C CYS A 588 -19.94 4.80 6.32
N ASN A 589 -20.65 3.70 6.46
CA ASN A 589 -21.17 3.23 7.76
C ASN A 589 -22.12 4.22 8.46
N VAL A 590 -22.64 5.23 7.77
CA VAL A 590 -23.72 6.08 8.28
C VAL A 590 -25.06 5.45 7.88
N PRO A 591 -25.79 4.81 8.82
CA PRO A 591 -27.04 4.13 8.50
C PRO A 591 -28.17 5.16 8.32
N GLY A 592 -29.23 4.73 7.66
CA GLY A 592 -30.48 5.48 7.54
C GLY A 592 -30.64 6.26 6.26
N ALA A 593 -31.84 6.78 6.06
CA ALA A 593 -32.21 7.55 4.88
C ALA A 593 -31.66 8.99 4.97
N LEU A 594 -31.27 9.53 3.81
CA LEU A 594 -30.92 10.94 3.70
C LEU A 594 -32.16 11.83 3.78
N GLY A 595 -32.04 12.92 4.53
CA GLY A 595 -33.02 14.01 4.55
C GLY A 595 -32.71 15.04 3.45
N PHE A 596 -33.73 15.58 2.83
CA PHE A 596 -33.60 16.57 1.76
C PHE A 596 -34.32 17.87 2.15
N SER A 597 -33.74 19.02 1.84
CA SER A 597 -34.36 20.33 2.00
C SER A 597 -33.98 21.22 0.83
N TRP A 598 -34.98 21.49 -0.02
CA TRP A 598 -34.80 22.29 -1.22
C TRP A 598 -35.14 23.76 -0.98
N THR A 599 -34.36 24.62 -1.57
CA THR A 599 -34.57 26.09 -1.55
C THR A 599 -34.34 26.66 -2.94
N THR A 600 -35.06 27.76 -3.22
CA THR A 600 -34.92 28.50 -4.48
C THR A 600 -34.72 29.98 -4.24
N THR A 601 -34.03 30.63 -5.18
CA THR A 601 -33.92 32.10 -5.24
C THR A 601 -34.34 32.59 -6.61
N GLY A 602 -34.56 33.88 -6.75
CA GLY A 602 -34.92 34.49 -8.03
C GLY A 602 -36.26 34.05 -8.59
N LEU A 603 -36.32 33.72 -9.88
CA LEU A 603 -37.53 33.33 -10.59
C LEU A 603 -37.76 31.84 -10.67
N LEU A 604 -37.39 31.11 -9.62
CA LEU A 604 -37.68 29.71 -9.43
C LEU A 604 -38.67 29.51 -8.29
N SER A 605 -39.50 28.48 -8.39
CA SER A 605 -40.41 28.09 -7.32
C SER A 605 -40.54 26.58 -7.22
N ILE A 606 -40.55 26.06 -5.98
CA ILE A 606 -40.85 24.66 -5.70
C ILE A 606 -42.36 24.49 -5.71
N VAL A 607 -42.86 23.68 -6.62
CA VAL A 607 -44.32 23.40 -6.75
C VAL A 607 -44.73 22.35 -5.72
N SER A 608 -43.92 21.32 -5.53
CA SER A 608 -44.12 20.28 -4.53
C SER A 608 -42.82 19.54 -4.23
N GLY A 609 -42.82 18.76 -3.14
CA GLY A 609 -41.67 17.87 -2.82
C GLY A 609 -40.45 18.59 -2.24
N ALA A 610 -40.59 19.75 -1.58
CA ALA A 610 -39.48 20.52 -1.00
C ALA A 610 -38.60 19.73 0.01
N SER A 611 -39.10 18.63 0.57
CA SER A 611 -38.39 17.75 1.50
C SER A 611 -38.20 16.33 0.97
N THR A 612 -38.38 16.11 -0.32
CA THR A 612 -38.19 14.80 -0.98
C THR A 612 -36.95 14.79 -1.86
N ALA A 613 -36.48 13.59 -2.24
CA ALA A 613 -35.37 13.48 -3.17
C ALA A 613 -35.70 14.00 -4.59
N GLN A 614 -36.99 14.08 -4.94
CA GLN A 614 -37.42 14.45 -6.28
C GLN A 614 -38.51 15.56 -6.23
N PRO A 615 -38.10 16.84 -6.09
CA PRO A 615 -39.03 17.97 -6.08
C PRO A 615 -39.50 18.29 -7.48
N LEU A 616 -40.74 18.82 -7.56
CA LEU A 616 -41.25 19.44 -8.76
C LEU A 616 -40.96 20.94 -8.70
N VAL A 617 -40.15 21.46 -9.62
CA VAL A 617 -39.68 22.85 -9.64
C VAL A 617 -40.08 23.52 -10.93
N LYS A 618 -40.58 24.75 -10.85
CA LYS A 618 -40.89 25.63 -11.97
C LYS A 618 -39.79 26.68 -12.11
N TRP A 619 -39.23 26.79 -13.28
CA TRP A 619 -38.25 27.79 -13.67
C TRP A 619 -38.89 28.83 -14.57
N SER A 620 -38.79 30.10 -14.16
CA SER A 620 -39.36 31.22 -14.91
C SER A 620 -38.33 32.28 -15.32
N GLY A 621 -37.06 32.12 -14.96
CA GLY A 621 -35.99 33.05 -15.23
C GLY A 621 -34.78 32.84 -14.32
N ALA A 622 -33.92 33.87 -14.20
CA ALA A 622 -32.70 33.75 -13.40
C ALA A 622 -32.96 33.48 -11.92
N GLY A 623 -32.10 32.63 -11.33
CA GLY A 623 -32.14 32.28 -9.91
C GLY A 623 -31.33 31.02 -9.60
N THR A 624 -31.49 30.48 -8.40
CA THR A 624 -30.77 29.27 -7.97
C THR A 624 -31.75 28.24 -7.43
N LEU A 625 -31.41 26.96 -7.63
CA LEU A 625 -32.05 25.83 -6.96
C LEU A 625 -30.96 25.12 -6.14
N SER A 626 -31.18 24.99 -4.83
CA SER A 626 -30.24 24.31 -3.93
C SER A 626 -30.94 23.20 -3.17
N VAL A 627 -30.23 22.09 -2.96
CA VAL A 627 -30.63 21.03 -2.04
C VAL A 627 -29.62 20.90 -0.93
N LYS A 628 -30.09 20.98 0.32
CA LYS A 628 -29.33 20.53 1.49
C LYS A 628 -29.65 19.07 1.74
N VAL A 629 -28.66 18.22 1.72
CA VAL A 629 -28.75 16.79 2.02
C VAL A 629 -28.17 16.57 3.40
N THR A 630 -28.92 15.91 4.28
CA THR A 630 -28.52 15.68 5.67
C THR A 630 -28.58 14.16 5.96
N ASP A 631 -27.54 13.61 6.59
CA ASP A 631 -27.51 12.23 7.04
C ASP A 631 -28.11 12.05 8.44
N SER A 632 -28.18 10.80 8.92
CA SER A 632 -28.73 10.47 10.25
C SER A 632 -27.85 10.96 11.41
N ALA A 633 -26.59 11.25 11.18
CA ALA A 633 -25.67 11.83 12.17
C ALA A 633 -25.79 13.36 12.27
N GLY A 634 -26.54 13.99 11.37
CA GLY A 634 -26.71 15.42 11.28
C GLY A 634 -25.68 16.14 10.42
N ASN A 635 -24.74 15.41 9.81
CA ASN A 635 -23.83 15.99 8.84
C ASN A 635 -24.60 16.37 7.58
N PHE A 636 -24.16 17.40 6.88
CA PHE A 636 -24.86 17.84 5.69
C PHE A 636 -23.91 18.37 4.61
N ASP A 637 -24.41 18.36 3.38
CA ASP A 637 -23.80 18.97 2.22
C ASP A 637 -24.88 19.69 1.40
N THR A 638 -24.47 20.61 0.51
CA THR A 638 -25.39 21.38 -0.30
C THR A 638 -24.95 21.41 -1.76
N ALA A 639 -25.84 21.03 -2.65
CA ALA A 639 -25.65 21.16 -4.08
C ALA A 639 -26.52 22.30 -4.63
N THR A 640 -26.03 23.02 -5.65
CA THR A 640 -26.70 24.18 -6.23
C THR A 640 -26.65 24.16 -7.75
N VAL A 641 -27.75 24.51 -8.40
CA VAL A 641 -27.86 24.76 -9.83
C VAL A 641 -28.21 26.22 -10.05
N ASN A 642 -27.43 26.90 -10.88
CA ASN A 642 -27.68 28.29 -11.28
C ASN A 642 -28.41 28.35 -12.62
N PHE A 643 -29.42 29.18 -12.66
CA PHE A 643 -30.21 29.42 -13.85
C PHE A 643 -30.00 30.85 -14.33
N THR A 644 -29.85 31.02 -15.61
CA THR A 644 -29.98 32.33 -16.28
C THR A 644 -31.37 32.42 -16.96
N ALA A 645 -31.62 33.50 -17.68
CA ALA A 645 -32.88 33.63 -18.44
C ALA A 645 -33.01 32.59 -19.58
N SER A 646 -31.90 32.03 -20.08
CA SER A 646 -31.87 31.14 -21.24
C SER A 646 -31.04 29.87 -21.04
N SER A 647 -30.35 29.72 -19.93
CA SER A 647 -29.45 28.57 -19.67
C SER A 647 -29.41 28.21 -18.19
N GLN A 648 -28.95 26.99 -17.91
CA GLN A 648 -28.62 26.53 -16.56
C GLN A 648 -27.15 26.06 -16.51
N THR A 649 -26.49 26.37 -15.43
CA THR A 649 -25.14 25.84 -15.12
C THR A 649 -25.19 25.19 -13.76
N SER A 650 -24.64 23.97 -13.64
CA SER A 650 -24.56 23.24 -12.37
C SER A 650 -23.12 23.14 -11.93
N SER A 651 -22.85 23.52 -10.68
CA SER A 651 -21.62 23.15 -9.97
C SER A 651 -21.79 21.86 -9.17
N ALA A 652 -23.01 21.32 -9.15
CA ALA A 652 -23.32 20.10 -8.43
C ALA A 652 -23.03 18.87 -9.29
N PRO A 653 -22.51 17.79 -8.70
CA PRO A 653 -22.38 16.51 -9.39
C PRO A 653 -23.78 16.03 -9.81
N SER A 654 -23.89 15.52 -11.05
CA SER A 654 -25.14 14.92 -11.55
C SER A 654 -25.47 13.58 -10.86
N ASN A 655 -24.43 12.93 -10.36
CA ASN A 655 -24.47 11.70 -9.59
C ASN A 655 -23.33 11.70 -8.57
N ALA A 656 -23.57 11.11 -7.39
CA ALA A 656 -22.49 10.76 -6.44
C ALA A 656 -21.75 9.50 -6.87
N GLY A 657 -21.82 9.10 -8.13
CA GLY A 657 -21.41 7.81 -8.63
C GLY A 657 -22.47 6.74 -8.35
N SER A 658 -22.14 5.49 -8.54
CA SER A 658 -22.99 4.38 -8.05
C SER A 658 -22.90 4.42 -6.53
N ALA A 659 -23.84 5.10 -5.87
CA ALA A 659 -23.80 5.34 -4.44
C ALA A 659 -23.76 4.00 -3.69
N SER A 660 -22.56 3.56 -3.37
CA SER A 660 -22.34 2.44 -2.47
C SER A 660 -22.32 3.01 -1.06
N THR A 661 -23.18 2.53 -0.20
CA THR A 661 -23.06 2.79 1.25
C THR A 661 -21.96 1.95 1.88
N ALA A 662 -21.32 1.06 1.10
CA ALA A 662 -20.22 0.24 1.54
C ALA A 662 -18.93 1.05 1.59
N CYS A 663 -18.20 0.96 2.69
CA CYS A 663 -16.83 1.42 2.79
C CYS A 663 -15.93 0.63 1.84
N PRO A 664 -14.73 1.14 1.50
CA PRO A 664 -13.77 0.38 0.73
C PRO A 664 -13.59 -1.00 1.35
N GLN A 665 -13.87 -2.04 0.57
CA GLN A 665 -13.70 -3.42 1.03
C GLN A 665 -12.21 -3.72 1.09
N ALA A 666 -11.79 -4.42 2.14
CA ALA A 666 -10.42 -4.88 2.24
C ALA A 666 -10.03 -5.67 0.99
N LEU A 667 -8.91 -5.33 0.40
CA LEU A 667 -8.35 -6.11 -0.70
C LEU A 667 -7.99 -7.50 -0.20
N SER A 668 -8.41 -8.50 -0.94
CA SER A 668 -7.94 -9.86 -0.74
C SER A 668 -6.64 -10.01 -1.52
N ILE A 669 -5.53 -10.02 -0.82
CA ILE A 669 -4.23 -10.33 -1.42
C ILE A 669 -4.14 -11.85 -1.41
N ALA A 670 -4.49 -12.45 -2.52
CA ALA A 670 -4.29 -13.88 -2.70
C ALA A 670 -2.79 -14.16 -2.89
N PRO A 671 -2.23 -15.12 -2.16
CA PRO A 671 -0.89 -15.62 -2.46
C PRO A 671 -0.83 -16.15 -3.90
N ALA A 672 0.29 -15.95 -4.56
CA ALA A 672 0.54 -16.54 -5.85
C ALA A 672 0.56 -18.08 -5.74
N ALA A 673 -0.01 -18.75 -6.71
CA ALA A 673 0.01 -20.21 -6.79
C ALA A 673 1.46 -20.73 -6.97
N PRO A 674 1.78 -21.93 -6.48
CA PRO A 674 3.07 -22.53 -6.76
C PRO A 674 3.21 -22.87 -8.25
N THR A 675 4.42 -22.76 -8.78
CA THR A 675 4.72 -23.27 -10.12
C THR A 675 5.42 -24.63 -10.03
N VAL A 676 5.27 -25.45 -11.07
CA VAL A 676 5.85 -26.79 -11.15
C VAL A 676 6.64 -26.95 -12.44
N ALA A 677 7.80 -27.61 -12.36
CA ALA A 677 8.59 -28.01 -13.52
C ALA A 677 9.03 -29.47 -13.36
N GLN A 678 9.24 -30.17 -14.45
CA GLN A 678 9.74 -31.55 -14.46
C GLN A 678 10.93 -31.71 -15.41
N ASP A 679 11.84 -32.60 -15.05
CA ASP A 679 12.97 -32.96 -15.88
C ASP A 679 13.38 -34.43 -15.67
N PHE A 680 13.94 -35.09 -16.73
CA PHE A 680 14.56 -36.38 -16.65
C PHE A 680 16.06 -36.27 -16.89
N ALA A 681 16.85 -36.81 -15.98
CA ALA A 681 18.30 -36.85 -16.12
C ALA A 681 18.80 -38.34 -16.02
N PRO A 682 19.41 -38.90 -17.07
CA PRO A 682 19.39 -38.42 -18.47
C PRO A 682 18.01 -38.52 -19.12
N SER A 683 17.72 -37.70 -20.13
CA SER A 683 16.44 -37.68 -20.85
C SER A 683 16.31 -38.86 -21.84
N SER A 684 17.37 -39.64 -22.05
CA SER A 684 17.36 -40.89 -22.85
C SER A 684 18.19 -41.94 -22.16
N VAL A 685 17.62 -43.15 -22.07
CA VAL A 685 18.25 -44.32 -21.46
C VAL A 685 17.93 -45.59 -22.26
N ALA A 686 18.73 -46.65 -22.08
CA ALA A 686 18.40 -47.96 -22.59
C ALA A 686 17.31 -48.63 -21.73
N VAL A 687 16.60 -49.67 -22.29
CA VAL A 687 15.67 -50.51 -21.54
C VAL A 687 16.32 -51.00 -20.23
N ASN A 688 15.58 -50.92 -19.12
CA ASN A 688 15.99 -51.26 -17.77
C ASN A 688 17.13 -50.40 -17.18
N ALA A 689 17.59 -49.37 -17.89
CA ALA A 689 18.51 -48.41 -17.33
C ALA A 689 17.74 -47.35 -16.52
N ILE A 690 18.40 -46.80 -15.50
CA ILE A 690 17.81 -45.85 -14.58
C ILE A 690 17.93 -44.41 -15.12
N ALA A 691 16.86 -43.64 -15.09
CA ALA A 691 16.83 -42.19 -15.17
C ALA A 691 16.29 -41.61 -13.86
N THR A 692 16.62 -40.37 -13.55
CA THR A 692 16.07 -39.65 -12.41
C THR A 692 14.98 -38.71 -12.92
N LEU A 693 13.77 -38.84 -12.43
CA LEU A 693 12.73 -37.82 -12.55
C LEU A 693 12.92 -36.80 -11.41
N THR A 694 13.02 -35.54 -11.76
CA THR A 694 13.04 -34.43 -10.80
C THR A 694 11.84 -33.54 -11.03
N ILE A 695 11.05 -33.29 -9.97
CA ILE A 695 9.95 -32.35 -9.95
C ILE A 695 10.38 -31.17 -9.11
N THR A 696 10.40 -29.98 -9.67
CA THR A 696 10.76 -28.73 -8.98
C THR A 696 9.51 -27.92 -8.73
N LEU A 697 9.29 -27.56 -7.46
CA LEU A 697 8.21 -26.69 -7.01
C LEU A 697 8.80 -25.34 -6.67
N SER A 698 8.26 -24.25 -7.23
CA SER A 698 8.76 -22.90 -6.98
C SER A 698 7.68 -22.01 -6.35
N ASN A 699 8.11 -21.07 -5.54
CA ASN A 699 7.28 -20.15 -4.77
C ASN A 699 7.84 -18.72 -4.93
N VAL A 700 7.09 -17.87 -5.59
CA VAL A 700 7.43 -16.45 -5.77
C VAL A 700 6.96 -15.59 -4.59
N ASN A 701 6.17 -16.16 -3.66
CA ASN A 701 5.73 -15.41 -2.49
C ASN A 701 6.87 -15.19 -1.50
N GLU A 702 6.82 -14.12 -0.77
CA GLU A 702 7.79 -13.79 0.28
C GLU A 702 7.63 -14.61 1.57
N PHE A 703 6.62 -15.44 1.63
CA PHE A 703 6.42 -16.41 2.70
C PHE A 703 6.44 -17.83 2.15
N ALA A 704 6.80 -18.76 3.01
CA ALA A 704 6.84 -20.16 2.64
C ALA A 704 5.42 -20.69 2.38
N LEU A 705 5.23 -21.42 1.29
CA LEU A 705 4.00 -22.19 1.04
C LEU A 705 4.06 -23.48 1.83
N THR A 706 3.15 -23.62 2.79
CA THR A 706 3.06 -24.76 3.71
C THR A 706 1.96 -25.72 3.29
N GLN A 707 1.94 -26.90 3.92
CA GLN A 707 0.96 -27.96 3.62
C GLN A 707 0.97 -28.35 2.15
N THR A 708 2.12 -28.21 1.48
CA THR A 708 2.24 -28.56 0.08
C THR A 708 2.10 -30.06 -0.10
N ALA A 709 1.23 -30.42 -1.03
CA ALA A 709 0.97 -31.81 -1.41
C ALA A 709 0.95 -31.97 -2.93
N LEU A 710 1.49 -33.08 -3.40
CA LEU A 710 1.48 -33.52 -4.79
C LEU A 710 1.44 -35.04 -4.82
N THR A 711 0.63 -35.58 -5.72
CA THR A 711 0.72 -37.01 -6.12
C THR A 711 0.97 -37.07 -7.61
N GLN A 712 2.16 -37.55 -7.98
CA GLN A 712 2.57 -37.75 -9.37
C GLN A 712 2.40 -39.21 -9.78
N THR A 713 1.54 -39.47 -10.74
CA THR A 713 1.42 -40.79 -11.35
C THR A 713 2.26 -40.85 -12.62
N LEU A 714 3.04 -41.92 -12.75
CA LEU A 714 3.87 -42.15 -13.93
C LEU A 714 3.04 -42.72 -15.08
N PRO A 715 3.45 -42.48 -16.34
CA PRO A 715 2.78 -43.09 -17.50
C PRO A 715 2.97 -44.60 -17.51
N ALA A 716 2.04 -45.32 -18.13
CA ALA A 716 2.06 -46.79 -18.20
C ALA A 716 3.40 -47.34 -18.72
N ASN A 717 3.92 -48.39 -18.08
CA ASN A 717 5.21 -49.02 -18.33
C ASN A 717 6.46 -48.21 -17.92
N LEU A 718 6.32 -47.00 -17.36
CA LEU A 718 7.41 -46.34 -16.66
C LEU A 718 7.19 -46.58 -15.17
N ASN A 719 8.16 -47.24 -14.53
CA ASN A 719 8.04 -47.61 -13.12
C ASN A 719 9.12 -46.95 -12.27
N ILE A 720 8.81 -46.75 -10.99
CA ILE A 720 9.80 -46.36 -10.00
C ILE A 720 10.71 -47.57 -9.75
N ALA A 721 12.01 -47.32 -9.72
CA ALA A 721 13.02 -48.39 -9.52
C ALA A 721 12.82 -49.05 -8.14
N SER A 722 13.17 -50.34 -8.02
CA SER A 722 13.09 -51.07 -6.73
C SER A 722 13.95 -50.45 -5.63
N SER A 723 14.98 -49.69 -6.00
CA SER A 723 15.76 -48.82 -5.12
C SER A 723 15.57 -47.38 -5.60
N PRO A 724 14.52 -46.68 -5.16
CA PRO A 724 14.03 -45.47 -5.84
C PRO A 724 14.90 -44.25 -5.71
N ALA A 725 15.95 -44.27 -4.87
CA ALA A 725 16.77 -43.09 -4.52
C ALA A 725 15.90 -41.84 -4.26
N LEU A 726 14.78 -42.08 -3.56
CA LEU A 726 13.76 -41.09 -3.31
C LEU A 726 14.32 -40.00 -2.36
N SER A 727 14.27 -38.75 -2.79
CA SER A 727 14.78 -37.61 -2.00
C SER A 727 13.96 -36.35 -2.25
N SER A 728 13.99 -35.44 -1.30
CA SER A 728 13.39 -34.12 -1.41
C SER A 728 14.25 -33.07 -0.73
N SER A 729 14.37 -31.89 -1.36
CA SER A 729 14.92 -30.69 -0.74
C SER A 729 13.84 -29.80 -0.12
N CYS A 730 12.55 -30.16 -0.24
CA CYS A 730 11.46 -29.42 0.38
C CYS A 730 11.53 -29.53 1.90
N GLY A 731 11.31 -28.40 2.59
CA GLY A 731 11.24 -28.36 4.06
C GLY A 731 9.96 -28.98 4.61
N GLY A 732 9.83 -29.01 5.94
CA GLY A 732 8.62 -29.41 6.66
C GLY A 732 8.90 -30.42 7.78
N ALA A 733 8.56 -30.06 9.03
CA ALA A 733 8.77 -30.95 10.18
C ALA A 733 7.92 -32.24 10.14
N GLN A 734 6.84 -32.22 9.35
CA GLN A 734 5.93 -33.34 9.14
C GLN A 734 5.90 -33.78 7.68
N LEU A 735 6.95 -33.50 6.93
CA LEU A 735 7.06 -33.90 5.53
C LEU A 735 6.94 -35.42 5.41
N THR A 736 6.06 -35.88 4.57
CA THR A 736 5.91 -37.28 4.21
C THR A 736 6.19 -37.43 2.72
N LEU A 737 7.12 -38.32 2.38
CA LEU A 737 7.48 -38.66 1.02
C LEU A 737 7.38 -40.17 0.83
N THR A 738 6.52 -40.60 -0.08
CA THR A 738 6.25 -42.03 -0.35
C THR A 738 6.22 -42.32 -1.83
N SER A 739 6.51 -43.56 -2.20
CA SER A 739 6.36 -44.01 -3.58
C SER A 739 5.79 -45.43 -3.64
N THR A 740 5.05 -45.70 -4.70
CA THR A 740 4.63 -47.04 -5.13
C THR A 740 5.41 -47.43 -6.37
N THR A 741 4.96 -48.45 -7.09
CA THR A 741 5.59 -48.87 -8.36
C THR A 741 5.43 -47.81 -9.46
N ASP A 742 4.34 -47.07 -9.45
CA ASP A 742 3.90 -46.18 -10.52
C ASP A 742 3.53 -44.78 -10.06
N SER A 743 3.68 -44.49 -8.77
CA SER A 743 3.35 -43.15 -8.23
C SER A 743 4.29 -42.70 -7.14
N LEU A 744 4.42 -41.39 -7.05
CA LEU A 744 5.19 -40.64 -6.07
C LEU A 744 4.27 -39.65 -5.38
N SER A 745 4.29 -39.57 -4.04
CA SER A 745 3.51 -38.60 -3.26
C SER A 745 4.36 -37.88 -2.25
N ILE A 746 4.14 -36.58 -2.14
CA ILE A 746 4.64 -35.73 -1.08
C ILE A 746 3.48 -35.03 -0.39
N SER A 747 3.57 -34.88 0.93
CA SER A 747 2.60 -34.12 1.71
C SER A 747 3.26 -33.38 2.87
N ASN A 748 2.61 -32.32 3.36
CA ASN A 748 3.11 -31.43 4.39
C ASN A 748 4.49 -30.84 4.09
N ALA A 749 4.83 -30.72 2.80
CA ALA A 749 6.04 -30.05 2.38
C ALA A 749 5.93 -28.53 2.56
N ILE A 750 7.09 -27.88 2.64
CA ILE A 750 7.22 -26.43 2.66
C ILE A 750 8.09 -26.04 1.47
N ILE A 751 7.55 -25.21 0.58
CA ILE A 751 8.31 -24.52 -0.45
C ILE A 751 8.81 -23.22 0.16
N PRO A 752 10.12 -22.96 0.22
CA PRO A 752 10.67 -21.76 0.85
C PRO A 752 10.16 -20.48 0.17
N ALA A 753 10.15 -19.39 0.93
CA ALA A 753 9.84 -18.07 0.40
C ALA A 753 10.82 -17.70 -0.73
N GLN A 754 10.33 -17.09 -1.80
CA GLN A 754 11.11 -16.68 -2.98
C GLN A 754 12.12 -17.74 -3.44
N GLY A 755 11.71 -18.99 -3.39
CA GLY A 755 12.62 -20.10 -3.62
C GLY A 755 11.93 -21.30 -4.24
N SER A 756 12.71 -22.34 -4.39
CA SER A 756 12.23 -23.61 -4.91
C SER A 756 12.71 -24.77 -4.06
N CYS A 757 12.02 -25.89 -4.22
CA CYS A 757 12.46 -27.17 -3.71
C CYS A 757 12.17 -28.26 -4.72
N SER A 758 12.88 -29.38 -4.67
CA SER A 758 12.79 -30.47 -5.61
C SER A 758 12.47 -31.79 -4.94
N ILE A 759 11.82 -32.66 -5.69
CA ILE A 759 11.58 -34.06 -5.36
C ILE A 759 12.19 -34.88 -6.47
N SER A 760 13.01 -35.87 -6.13
CA SER A 760 13.69 -36.71 -7.10
C SER A 760 13.43 -38.19 -6.83
N VAL A 761 13.25 -38.95 -7.89
CA VAL A 761 13.02 -40.41 -7.84
C VAL A 761 13.64 -41.10 -9.02
N SER A 762 14.23 -42.27 -8.79
CA SER A 762 14.76 -43.13 -9.87
C SER A 762 13.64 -43.90 -10.56
N VAL A 763 13.61 -43.82 -11.89
CA VAL A 763 12.62 -44.51 -12.73
C VAL A 763 13.30 -45.34 -13.80
N LEU A 764 12.61 -46.38 -14.29
CA LEU A 764 13.05 -47.24 -15.36
C LEU A 764 11.87 -47.80 -16.14
N SER A 765 12.12 -48.26 -17.38
CA SER A 765 11.14 -49.02 -18.17
C SER A 765 11.79 -50.24 -18.76
N ALA A 766 11.05 -51.36 -18.75
CA ALA A 766 11.42 -52.60 -19.43
C ALA A 766 11.06 -52.59 -20.93
N ALA A 767 10.35 -51.58 -21.40
CA ALA A 767 9.93 -51.44 -22.80
C ALA A 767 10.56 -50.18 -23.41
N ALA A 768 11.03 -50.30 -24.65
CA ALA A 768 11.46 -49.13 -25.41
C ALA A 768 10.23 -48.28 -25.79
N GLY A 769 10.37 -46.94 -25.69
CA GLY A 769 9.28 -46.03 -25.98
C GLY A 769 9.59 -44.61 -25.52
N SER A 770 8.65 -43.70 -25.75
CA SER A 770 8.70 -42.31 -25.21
C SER A 770 7.66 -42.18 -24.11
N TYR A 771 8.08 -41.78 -22.92
CA TYR A 771 7.27 -41.72 -21.72
C TYR A 771 7.17 -40.25 -21.25
N VAL A 772 5.94 -39.71 -21.26
CA VAL A 772 5.68 -38.38 -20.82
C VAL A 772 5.16 -38.42 -19.38
N SER A 773 5.95 -37.91 -18.44
CA SER A 773 5.48 -37.59 -17.09
C SER A 773 4.86 -36.20 -17.09
N SER A 774 3.68 -36.04 -16.49
CA SER A 774 2.98 -34.76 -16.45
C SER A 774 2.31 -34.50 -15.08
N THR A 775 2.43 -33.30 -14.60
CA THR A 775 1.64 -32.76 -13.49
C THR A 775 0.64 -31.78 -14.08
N ALA A 776 -0.64 -32.00 -13.87
CA ALA A 776 -1.67 -31.09 -14.39
C ALA A 776 -1.83 -29.84 -13.54
N ALA A 777 -2.52 -28.83 -14.07
CA ALA A 777 -2.99 -27.72 -13.27
C ALA A 777 -3.92 -28.25 -12.17
N GLY A 778 -3.67 -27.80 -10.92
CA GLY A 778 -4.41 -28.23 -9.73
C GLY A 778 -3.82 -29.43 -8.99
N ASP A 779 -2.83 -30.16 -9.53
CA ASP A 779 -2.24 -31.33 -8.89
C ASP A 779 -1.32 -31.00 -7.70
N VAL A 780 -0.69 -29.84 -7.71
CA VAL A 780 0.09 -29.32 -6.57
C VAL A 780 -0.81 -28.44 -5.75
N SER A 781 -1.08 -28.80 -4.52
CA SER A 781 -1.88 -28.00 -3.58
C SER A 781 -1.04 -27.48 -2.44
N THR A 782 -1.36 -26.27 -1.97
CA THR A 782 -0.72 -25.64 -0.80
C THR A 782 -1.79 -25.01 0.11
N GLY A 783 -1.50 -24.85 1.40
CA GLY A 783 -2.44 -24.22 2.33
C GLY A 783 -2.73 -22.76 1.93
N PRO A 784 -1.73 -21.86 1.91
CA PRO A 784 -1.97 -20.46 1.63
C PRO A 784 -2.02 -20.07 0.15
N GLY A 785 -1.31 -20.78 -0.73
CA GLY A 785 -1.15 -20.44 -2.17
C GLY A 785 -2.13 -21.13 -3.12
N GLY A 786 -3.06 -21.95 -2.61
CA GLY A 786 -3.96 -22.73 -3.47
C GLY A 786 -3.22 -23.79 -4.29
N SER A 787 -3.64 -24.01 -5.54
CA SER A 787 -3.08 -25.02 -6.43
C SER A 787 -2.37 -24.39 -7.63
N ASN A 788 -1.39 -25.12 -8.22
CA ASN A 788 -0.69 -24.67 -9.42
C ASN A 788 -1.65 -24.35 -10.58
N SER A 789 -1.44 -23.22 -11.25
CA SER A 789 -2.23 -22.78 -12.40
C SER A 789 -1.83 -23.48 -13.70
N ASP A 790 -0.57 -23.86 -13.84
CA ASP A 790 0.02 -24.36 -15.05
C ASP A 790 0.43 -25.82 -14.92
N ALA A 791 0.31 -26.56 -16.01
CA ALA A 791 0.78 -27.93 -16.10
C ALA A 791 2.28 -27.96 -16.43
N ALA A 792 2.97 -29.01 -15.98
CA ALA A 792 4.35 -29.28 -16.33
C ALA A 792 4.51 -30.67 -16.88
N SER A 793 5.41 -30.89 -17.83
CA SER A 793 5.71 -32.20 -18.34
C SER A 793 7.17 -32.37 -18.74
N ALA A 794 7.66 -33.62 -18.67
CA ALA A 794 8.96 -34.02 -19.17
C ALA A 794 8.85 -35.35 -19.90
N THR A 795 9.75 -35.56 -20.85
CA THR A 795 9.74 -36.80 -21.68
C THR A 795 11.02 -37.58 -21.46
N LEU A 796 10.88 -38.89 -21.14
CA LEU A 796 11.97 -39.85 -21.10
C LEU A 796 11.90 -40.73 -22.35
N THR A 797 12.97 -40.79 -23.14
CA THR A 797 13.12 -41.69 -24.25
C THR A 797 13.85 -42.96 -23.79
N VAL A 798 13.19 -44.11 -23.91
CA VAL A 798 13.83 -45.41 -23.61
C VAL A 798 14.11 -46.13 -24.91
N THR A 799 15.39 -46.39 -25.20
CA THR A 799 15.85 -47.05 -26.44
C THR A 799 15.94 -48.54 -26.24
N ALA A 800 15.60 -49.30 -27.29
CA ALA A 800 15.80 -50.74 -27.27
C ALA A 800 17.29 -51.10 -27.03
N ALA A 801 17.52 -52.17 -26.27
CA ALA A 801 18.86 -52.72 -26.19
C ALA A 801 19.33 -53.11 -27.59
N THR A 802 20.46 -52.62 -28.02
CA THR A 802 21.08 -53.06 -29.28
C THR A 802 21.35 -54.57 -29.15
N PRO A 803 20.86 -55.44 -30.06
CA PRO A 803 21.15 -56.85 -29.99
C PRO A 803 22.66 -57.03 -30.06
N GLY A 804 23.27 -57.54 -28.97
CA GLY A 804 24.64 -57.93 -28.98
C GLY A 804 24.86 -58.99 -30.04
N ASN A 805 25.68 -58.69 -31.02
CA ASN A 805 26.04 -59.63 -32.06
C ASN A 805 26.90 -60.74 -31.41
N ALA A 806 26.27 -61.87 -31.03
CA ALA A 806 26.97 -63.02 -30.57
C ALA A 806 27.49 -63.80 -31.81
N GLY A 807 28.75 -63.66 -32.14
CA GLY A 807 29.34 -64.44 -33.17
C GLY A 807 30.79 -64.09 -33.52
N GLY A 808 31.67 -64.86 -32.98
CA GLY A 808 32.88 -65.29 -33.63
C GLY A 808 34.08 -64.41 -33.80
N GLY A 809 35.16 -64.76 -33.04
CA GLY A 809 36.45 -64.14 -32.97
C GLY A 809 37.14 -63.91 -34.31
N HIS A 810 38.01 -63.07 -34.29
CA HIS A 810 39.43 -62.99 -34.70
C HIS A 810 39.90 -61.54 -34.99
N GLY A 811 40.87 -61.16 -34.26
CA GLY A 811 42.11 -60.48 -34.67
C GLY A 811 42.04 -59.13 -35.37
N GLY A 812 42.54 -58.15 -34.68
CA GLY A 812 43.47 -57.21 -35.34
C GLY A 812 42.88 -55.80 -35.65
N GLY A 813 43.47 -54.86 -35.08
CA GLY A 813 43.62 -53.52 -35.66
C GLY A 813 42.68 -52.45 -35.17
N GLY A 814 43.13 -51.75 -34.12
CA GLY A 814 42.44 -50.52 -33.68
C GLY A 814 42.53 -49.42 -34.73
N GLY A 815 41.40 -49.06 -35.27
CA GLY A 815 41.21 -47.81 -35.97
C GLY A 815 40.46 -46.85 -35.05
N ILE A 816 41.14 -45.88 -34.51
CA ILE A 816 40.51 -44.75 -33.80
C ILE A 816 39.85 -43.93 -34.89
N ASP A 817 38.55 -43.80 -34.79
CA ASP A 817 37.73 -43.04 -35.76
C ASP A 817 38.08 -41.57 -35.60
N TRP A 818 38.30 -40.89 -36.70
CA TRP A 818 38.81 -39.52 -36.81
C TRP A 818 37.90 -38.49 -36.19
N LEU A 819 36.61 -38.83 -36.03
CA LEU A 819 35.61 -37.96 -35.40
C LEU A 819 35.76 -37.82 -33.87
N ASP A 820 36.19 -38.85 -33.19
CA ASP A 820 36.37 -38.79 -31.72
C ASP A 820 37.57 -37.94 -31.27
N MET A 821 38.55 -37.81 -32.18
CA MET A 821 39.75 -36.99 -31.90
C MET A 821 39.48 -35.43 -32.04
N VAL A 822 38.44 -35.08 -32.83
CA VAL A 822 38.06 -33.67 -32.99
C VAL A 822 37.25 -33.16 -31.79
N LEU A 823 36.46 -34.02 -31.16
CA LEU A 823 35.66 -33.67 -29.97
C LEU A 823 36.49 -33.57 -28.70
N LEU A 824 37.57 -34.36 -28.55
CA LEU A 824 38.49 -34.28 -27.38
C LEU A 824 39.42 -33.08 -27.44
N THR A 825 39.79 -32.62 -28.66
CA THR A 825 40.63 -31.43 -28.83
C THR A 825 39.84 -30.11 -28.64
N GLY A 826 38.54 -30.10 -28.93
CA GLY A 826 37.69 -28.97 -28.70
C GLY A 826 37.46 -28.67 -27.20
N LEU A 827 37.32 -29.71 -26.37
CA LEU A 827 37.12 -29.53 -24.92
C LEU A 827 38.41 -29.11 -24.18
N LEU A 828 39.59 -29.45 -24.68
CA LEU A 828 40.89 -29.08 -24.10
C LEU A 828 41.28 -27.62 -24.43
N VAL A 829 40.83 -27.09 -25.57
CA VAL A 829 41.08 -25.68 -25.93
C VAL A 829 40.14 -24.75 -25.16
N ALA A 830 38.88 -25.12 -24.93
CA ALA A 830 37.95 -24.33 -24.12
C ALA A 830 38.39 -24.22 -22.63
N ARG A 831 38.93 -25.31 -22.04
CA ARG A 831 39.46 -25.26 -20.67
C ARG A 831 40.77 -24.46 -20.52
N ARG A 832 41.53 -24.23 -21.61
CA ARG A 832 42.76 -23.41 -21.57
C ARG A 832 42.49 -21.91 -21.73
N GLN A 833 41.36 -21.52 -22.30
CA GLN A 833 41.01 -20.10 -22.40
C GLN A 833 40.41 -19.55 -21.10
N VAL A 834 39.62 -20.33 -20.36
CA VAL A 834 39.09 -19.95 -19.03
C VAL A 834 40.18 -19.86 -17.94
N GLY A 835 41.28 -20.58 -18.12
CA GLY A 835 42.45 -20.53 -17.21
C GLY A 835 43.41 -19.36 -17.43
N ARG A 836 43.29 -18.61 -18.55
CA ARG A 836 44.17 -17.45 -18.83
C ARG A 836 43.57 -16.10 -18.47
N ALA A 837 42.28 -16.02 -18.29
CA ALA A 837 41.59 -14.79 -17.84
C ALA A 837 41.68 -14.52 -16.31
N ARG A 838 42.13 -15.50 -15.52
CA ARG A 838 42.33 -15.34 -14.06
C ARG A 838 43.75 -15.03 -13.58
N LYS A 839 44.71 -14.83 -14.47
CA LYS A 839 46.11 -14.51 -14.07
C LYS A 839 46.63 -13.13 -14.49
N HIS A 840 45.74 -12.19 -14.85
CA HIS A 840 46.18 -10.83 -15.23
C HIS A 840 45.55 -9.73 -14.36
N SER A 841 44.97 -10.09 -13.20
CA SER A 841 44.39 -9.13 -12.27
C SER A 841 45.17 -8.90 -10.98
N ASP A 842 46.33 -9.53 -10.78
CA ASP A 842 47.11 -9.42 -9.52
C ASP A 842 48.54 -8.86 -9.74
N ALA A 843 48.71 -7.82 -10.49
CA ALA A 843 50.00 -7.13 -10.55
C ALA A 843 49.89 -5.67 -11.00
N ILE A 844 49.16 -4.82 -10.27
CA ILE A 844 49.34 -3.36 -10.22
C ILE A 844 48.74 -2.87 -8.88
N MET A 845 49.50 -3.06 -7.82
CA MET A 845 49.48 -2.23 -6.63
C MET A 845 50.85 -2.27 -5.98
N LEU A 846 51.70 -1.36 -6.39
CA LEU A 846 52.81 -0.79 -5.62
C LEU A 846 53.63 0.14 -6.54
N ARG A 847 53.16 1.38 -6.64
CA ARG A 847 53.99 2.60 -6.62
C ARG A 847 53.11 3.82 -6.53
#